data_7e72ea1c6ebf27c2667d8a362eaab711
#
_entry.id   7e72ea1c6ebf27c2667d8a362eaab711
#
_cell.length_a   1.000
_cell.length_b   1.000
_cell.length_c   1.000
_cell.angle_alpha   90.00
_cell.angle_beta   90.00
_cell.angle_gamma   90.00
#
_symmetry.space_group_name_H-M   'P 1'
#
loop_
_entity.id
_entity.type
_entity.pdbx_description
1 polymer ?
#
loop_
_entity_poly.entity_id
_entity_poly.type
_entity_poly.pdbx_seq_one_letter_code
_entity_poly.pdbx_strand_id
1 'polypeptide(L)'
;MNDVFMNRELSWLKFNERVLEEAEDERTPLCERLSFASIYQSNLDEFFMVRVGSLVDQDDVTPKLRENKTNMTAREQIDAVIDRVRELNGRRDKVYARLMEKLEEQGVRLVDFRKIGRQESERLERYFDSEIAPLISPSIVGRRQPFPFLRNKDIYAVVVLEGKKGKYKLGIIPCSAGVFPRLIEVSASEKTYMLAEDLILHFIPKVFEGYVVKAKSLMRVTRNADIDADALYDDDLDYREFMVQLIKRRKRLAPVRLELSRELDGIIVDTLCRYMDVPREYVFMSATPLDFSFLFGLQDVLRQRSELFYERRIPQKSPAFVNGRSILAQIREKDKLLSYPYESMKPFLEMLTEAANDDSVVSIKMTLYRVAKQSKVVEALCEAAENGKDVLVLVELKARFDEENNIEWSRRLEEAGCSVIYGLDGYKVHSKLCLITRMEETGVAYYTQIGTGNYNEKTARLYTDLSLMTADHDIGEEANAVFNALAKGETVHETRRLLVAPHCLQNKVLAMMNDEIRRARAGEDAYIGVKINSLTDKALIDKLIEASCAGVKVDLVVRGICCLIAGVPGATENIRVVSIVGRFLEHSRIYIFGRGERARVYIASADFMTRNTLRRVEVASPVYDPDIRARILDMFDTMLRDNVQAREMGADGLYRRLTPGENAPLNSQEYFFKQAYEAVSRGNQTE
;
A
#
# COMPACT_ATOMS: atom_id res chain seq x y z
N MET A 1 -19.74 8.99 -27.79
CA MET A 1 -18.59 9.55 -27.04
C MET A 1 -17.62 8.40 -26.85
N ASN A 2 -16.37 8.55 -27.28
CA ASN A 2 -15.35 7.55 -26.98
C ASN A 2 -15.25 7.46 -25.47
N ASP A 3 -15.22 6.24 -24.94
CA ASP A 3 -15.17 6.00 -23.51
C ASP A 3 -13.76 6.33 -23.02
N VAL A 4 -13.59 7.51 -22.41
CA VAL A 4 -12.30 8.03 -21.92
C VAL A 4 -12.12 7.77 -20.42
N PHE A 5 -13.11 7.12 -19.80
CA PHE A 5 -13.07 6.77 -18.38
C PHE A 5 -12.98 5.27 -18.17
N MET A 6 -12.29 4.90 -17.12
CA MET A 6 -12.24 3.53 -16.61
C MET A 6 -12.85 3.48 -15.22
N ASN A 7 -13.65 2.44 -14.92
CA ASN A 7 -14.14 2.21 -13.58
C ASN A 7 -12.97 2.05 -12.60
N ARG A 8 -13.10 2.62 -11.42
CA ARG A 8 -12.06 2.66 -10.40
C ARG A 8 -11.63 1.28 -9.93
N GLU A 9 -12.59 0.39 -9.69
CA GLU A 9 -12.32 -0.94 -9.13
C GLU A 9 -11.69 -1.85 -10.18
N LEU A 10 -12.16 -1.76 -11.43
CA LEU A 10 -11.55 -2.47 -12.56
C LEU A 10 -10.14 -1.96 -12.86
N SER A 11 -9.90 -0.65 -12.74
CA SER A 11 -8.55 -0.08 -12.84
C SER A 11 -7.63 -0.57 -11.73
N TRP A 12 -8.15 -0.75 -10.51
CA TRP A 12 -7.39 -1.33 -9.41
C TRP A 12 -7.01 -2.79 -9.70
N LEU A 13 -7.91 -3.59 -10.26
CA LEU A 13 -7.62 -4.98 -10.66
C LEU A 13 -6.53 -5.03 -11.72
N LYS A 14 -6.55 -4.11 -12.71
CA LYS A 14 -5.46 -3.97 -13.69
C LYS A 14 -4.11 -3.61 -13.02
N PHE A 15 -4.12 -2.82 -11.96
CA PHE A 15 -2.90 -2.59 -11.16
C PHE A 15 -2.41 -3.88 -10.49
N ASN A 16 -3.28 -4.61 -9.81
CA ASN A 16 -2.89 -5.85 -9.15
C ASN A 16 -2.47 -6.94 -10.14
N GLU A 17 -3.04 -6.92 -11.37
CA GLU A 17 -2.58 -7.75 -12.48
C GLU A 17 -1.13 -7.46 -12.85
N ARG A 18 -0.70 -6.16 -12.89
CA ARG A 18 0.70 -5.80 -13.12
C ARG A 18 1.64 -6.29 -12.00
N VAL A 19 1.14 -6.43 -10.78
CA VAL A 19 1.89 -7.07 -9.68
C VAL A 19 2.05 -8.57 -9.94
N LEU A 20 1.01 -9.24 -10.46
CA LEU A 20 1.09 -10.67 -10.84
C LEU A 20 2.06 -10.89 -12.01
N GLU A 21 2.13 -9.95 -12.96
CA GLU A 21 3.08 -9.99 -14.07
C GLU A 21 4.55 -9.98 -13.60
N GLU A 22 4.87 -9.34 -12.47
CA GLU A 22 6.22 -9.43 -11.89
C GLU A 22 6.53 -10.84 -11.35
N ALA A 23 5.52 -11.58 -10.89
CA ALA A 23 5.66 -12.99 -10.52
C ALA A 23 5.82 -13.91 -11.75
N GLU A 24 5.29 -13.50 -12.92
CA GLU A 24 5.44 -14.22 -14.19
C GLU A 24 6.80 -13.97 -14.86
N ASP A 25 7.36 -12.78 -14.68
CA ASP A 25 8.55 -12.31 -15.40
C ASP A 25 9.81 -13.11 -15.01
N GLU A 26 10.35 -13.88 -15.94
CA GLU A 26 11.55 -14.69 -15.71
C GLU A 26 12.84 -13.85 -15.49
N ARG A 27 12.84 -12.58 -15.83
CA ARG A 27 13.93 -11.65 -15.52
C ARG A 27 13.99 -11.27 -14.04
N THR A 28 12.87 -11.42 -13.33
CA THR A 28 12.79 -11.22 -11.90
C THR A 28 13.32 -12.47 -11.18
N PRO A 29 14.24 -12.34 -10.22
CA PRO A 29 14.77 -13.48 -9.45
C PRO A 29 13.67 -14.31 -8.80
N LEU A 30 13.86 -15.62 -8.71
CA LEU A 30 12.79 -16.55 -8.29
C LEU A 30 12.17 -16.21 -6.93
N CYS A 31 12.97 -15.88 -5.92
CA CYS A 31 12.44 -15.55 -4.59
C CYS A 31 11.65 -14.24 -4.60
N GLU A 32 12.00 -13.29 -5.44
CA GLU A 32 11.22 -12.06 -5.62
C GLU A 32 9.88 -12.34 -6.33
N ARG A 33 9.87 -13.27 -7.30
CA ARG A 33 8.63 -13.72 -7.96
C ARG A 33 7.67 -14.35 -6.94
N LEU A 34 8.18 -15.13 -5.98
CA LEU A 34 7.38 -15.66 -4.86
C LEU A 34 6.81 -14.52 -3.99
N SER A 35 7.61 -13.48 -3.73
CA SER A 35 7.15 -12.28 -3.03
C SER A 35 6.01 -11.59 -3.78
N PHE A 36 6.15 -11.37 -5.09
CA PHE A 36 5.12 -10.74 -5.91
C PHE A 36 3.82 -11.54 -5.95
N ALA A 37 3.90 -12.87 -6.00
CA ALA A 37 2.72 -13.75 -5.91
C ALA A 37 2.00 -13.59 -4.55
N SER A 38 2.75 -13.52 -3.45
CA SER A 38 2.20 -13.27 -2.11
C SER A 38 1.59 -11.88 -1.99
N ILE A 39 2.26 -10.85 -2.53
CA ILE A 39 1.78 -9.47 -2.54
C ILE A 39 0.48 -9.36 -3.35
N TYR A 40 0.40 -9.99 -4.53
CA TYR A 40 -0.80 -10.03 -5.34
C TYR A 40 -2.01 -10.55 -4.55
N GLN A 41 -1.84 -11.67 -3.84
CA GLN A 41 -2.90 -12.26 -3.02
C GLN A 41 -3.27 -11.35 -1.83
N SER A 42 -2.28 -10.82 -1.12
CA SER A 42 -2.52 -9.93 0.02
C SER A 42 -3.23 -8.64 -0.40
N ASN A 43 -2.85 -8.07 -1.55
CA ASN A 43 -3.52 -6.91 -2.13
C ASN A 43 -4.99 -7.23 -2.47
N LEU A 44 -5.26 -8.42 -3.04
CA LEU A 44 -6.62 -8.84 -3.37
C LEU A 44 -7.47 -9.02 -2.10
N ASP A 45 -6.90 -9.57 -1.02
CA ASP A 45 -7.57 -9.67 0.27
C ASP A 45 -7.96 -8.29 0.79
N GLU A 46 -7.03 -7.33 0.80
CA GLU A 46 -7.31 -5.96 1.23
C GLU A 46 -8.37 -5.28 0.35
N PHE A 47 -8.32 -5.51 -0.96
CA PHE A 47 -9.32 -5.00 -1.89
C PHE A 47 -10.73 -5.50 -1.57
N PHE A 48 -10.90 -6.80 -1.29
CA PHE A 48 -12.19 -7.34 -0.85
C PHE A 48 -12.60 -6.77 0.50
N MET A 49 -11.69 -6.72 1.47
CA MET A 49 -11.98 -6.21 2.82
C MET A 49 -12.44 -4.74 2.82
N VAL A 50 -11.88 -3.93 1.93
CA VAL A 50 -12.07 -2.48 1.96
C VAL A 50 -12.99 -2.01 0.84
N ARG A 51 -12.72 -2.40 -0.41
CA ARG A 51 -13.42 -1.84 -1.57
C ARG A 51 -14.69 -2.60 -1.90
N VAL A 52 -14.62 -3.93 -1.99
CA VAL A 52 -15.82 -4.74 -2.21
C VAL A 52 -16.75 -4.62 -1.00
N GLY A 53 -16.20 -4.63 0.22
CA GLY A 53 -16.98 -4.37 1.43
C GLY A 53 -17.76 -3.05 1.37
N SER A 54 -17.08 -1.96 1.02
CA SER A 54 -17.71 -0.64 0.85
C SER A 54 -18.77 -0.60 -0.26
N LEU A 55 -18.58 -1.35 -1.37
CA LEU A 55 -19.57 -1.46 -2.43
C LEU A 55 -20.80 -2.27 -1.99
N VAL A 56 -20.62 -3.33 -1.20
CA VAL A 56 -21.74 -4.12 -0.63
C VAL A 56 -22.57 -3.24 0.29
N ASP A 57 -21.94 -2.50 1.21
CA ASP A 57 -22.63 -1.55 2.10
C ASP A 57 -23.39 -0.47 1.28
N GLN A 58 -22.78 0.01 0.17
CA GLN A 58 -23.43 0.98 -0.70
C GLN A 58 -24.63 0.39 -1.46
N ASP A 59 -24.54 -0.87 -1.92
CA ASP A 59 -25.64 -1.55 -2.60
C ASP A 59 -26.84 -1.72 -1.68
N ASP A 60 -26.60 -2.04 -0.41
CA ASP A 60 -27.65 -2.19 0.61
C ASP A 60 -28.34 -0.85 0.94
N VAL A 61 -27.58 0.26 1.03
CA VAL A 61 -28.11 1.56 1.47
C VAL A 61 -28.63 2.40 0.29
N THR A 62 -27.93 2.38 -0.84
CA THR A 62 -28.23 3.24 -2.02
C THR A 62 -28.09 2.48 -3.34
N PRO A 63 -28.92 1.45 -3.60
CA PRO A 63 -28.74 0.54 -4.73
C PRO A 63 -28.83 1.20 -6.12
N LYS A 64 -29.49 2.35 -6.21
CA LYS A 64 -29.67 3.10 -7.47
C LYS A 64 -28.60 4.18 -7.70
N LEU A 65 -27.73 4.44 -6.71
CA LEU A 65 -26.68 5.44 -6.85
C LEU A 65 -25.66 4.96 -7.89
N ARG A 66 -25.35 5.84 -8.85
CA ARG A 66 -24.37 5.57 -9.90
C ARG A 66 -23.09 6.37 -9.67
N GLU A 67 -21.95 5.74 -9.89
CA GLU A 67 -20.68 6.45 -9.82
C GLU A 67 -20.49 7.39 -11.04
N ASN A 68 -19.65 8.42 -10.87
CA ASN A 68 -19.65 9.59 -11.77
C ASN A 68 -18.71 9.50 -12.98
N LYS A 69 -18.11 8.35 -13.29
CA LYS A 69 -17.21 8.15 -14.43
C LYS A 69 -17.77 7.19 -15.46
N THR A 70 -18.06 5.97 -15.06
CA THR A 70 -18.61 4.93 -15.94
C THR A 70 -20.11 4.71 -15.75
N ASN A 71 -20.73 5.47 -14.83
CA ASN A 71 -22.18 5.43 -14.57
C ASN A 71 -22.69 4.06 -14.08
N MET A 72 -21.84 3.24 -13.44
CA MET A 72 -22.21 1.94 -12.89
C MET A 72 -22.79 2.09 -11.48
N THR A 73 -23.80 1.27 -11.14
CA THR A 73 -24.28 1.08 -9.77
C THR A 73 -23.26 0.30 -8.94
N ALA A 74 -23.42 0.23 -7.62
CA ALA A 74 -22.57 -0.59 -6.76
C ALA A 74 -22.65 -2.06 -7.16
N ARG A 75 -23.86 -2.57 -7.44
CA ARG A 75 -24.10 -3.96 -7.89
C ARG A 75 -23.40 -4.26 -9.22
N GLU A 76 -23.56 -3.41 -10.22
CA GLU A 76 -22.89 -3.57 -11.52
C GLU A 76 -21.35 -3.60 -11.36
N GLN A 77 -20.81 -2.80 -10.46
CA GLN A 77 -19.36 -2.81 -10.15
C GLN A 77 -18.93 -4.11 -9.46
N ILE A 78 -19.71 -4.62 -8.49
CA ILE A 78 -19.42 -5.87 -7.78
C ILE A 78 -19.40 -7.02 -8.77
N ASP A 79 -20.41 -7.13 -9.64
CA ASP A 79 -20.53 -8.21 -10.61
C ASP A 79 -19.33 -8.20 -11.59
N ALA A 80 -18.96 -7.03 -12.12
CA ALA A 80 -17.80 -6.88 -12.99
C ALA A 80 -16.47 -7.22 -12.28
N VAL A 81 -16.33 -6.87 -10.98
CA VAL A 81 -15.19 -7.23 -10.15
C VAL A 81 -15.09 -8.74 -9.97
N ILE A 82 -16.20 -9.40 -9.63
CA ILE A 82 -16.26 -10.85 -9.43
C ILE A 82 -15.83 -11.60 -10.68
N ASP A 83 -16.37 -11.21 -11.83
CA ASP A 83 -16.02 -11.84 -13.11
C ASP A 83 -14.54 -11.66 -13.44
N ARG A 84 -14.02 -10.44 -13.27
CA ARG A 84 -12.59 -10.19 -13.50
C ARG A 84 -11.69 -10.95 -12.54
N VAL A 85 -12.07 -11.08 -11.27
CA VAL A 85 -11.30 -11.86 -10.27
C VAL A 85 -11.29 -13.34 -10.63
N ARG A 86 -12.40 -13.89 -11.15
CA ARG A 86 -12.44 -15.29 -11.63
C ARG A 86 -11.45 -15.52 -12.78
N GLU A 87 -11.38 -14.61 -13.75
CA GLU A 87 -10.40 -14.69 -14.85
C GLU A 87 -8.96 -14.63 -14.30
N LEU A 88 -8.66 -13.68 -13.40
CA LEU A 88 -7.35 -13.50 -12.79
C LEU A 88 -6.95 -14.68 -11.91
N ASN A 89 -7.89 -15.36 -11.25
CA ASN A 89 -7.62 -16.58 -10.50
C ASN A 89 -7.04 -17.69 -11.40
N GLY A 90 -7.59 -17.88 -12.61
CA GLY A 90 -7.04 -18.84 -13.57
C GLY A 90 -5.61 -18.51 -14.02
N ARG A 91 -5.28 -17.21 -14.13
CA ARG A 91 -3.92 -16.75 -14.40
C ARG A 91 -2.99 -16.97 -13.19
N ARG A 92 -3.42 -16.59 -12.00
CA ARG A 92 -2.71 -16.81 -10.73
C ARG A 92 -2.34 -18.29 -10.53
N ASP A 93 -3.28 -19.19 -10.80
CA ASP A 93 -3.07 -20.64 -10.62
C ASP A 93 -1.98 -21.16 -11.54
N LYS A 94 -1.91 -20.67 -12.79
CA LYS A 94 -0.83 -20.98 -13.73
C LYS A 94 0.53 -20.44 -13.27
N VAL A 95 0.55 -19.21 -12.76
CA VAL A 95 1.75 -18.58 -12.19
C VAL A 95 2.27 -19.41 -11.02
N TYR A 96 1.38 -19.75 -10.10
CA TYR A 96 1.72 -20.59 -8.95
C TYR A 96 2.32 -21.95 -9.37
N ALA A 97 1.71 -22.64 -10.31
CA ALA A 97 2.22 -23.93 -10.80
C ALA A 97 3.67 -23.80 -11.33
N ARG A 98 3.92 -22.79 -12.18
CA ARG A 98 5.27 -22.51 -12.71
C ARG A 98 6.29 -22.16 -11.60
N LEU A 99 5.87 -21.41 -10.59
CA LEU A 99 6.73 -21.08 -9.45
C LEU A 99 7.09 -22.32 -8.64
N MET A 100 6.16 -23.27 -8.46
CA MET A 100 6.44 -24.54 -7.77
C MET A 100 7.40 -25.42 -8.58
N GLU A 101 7.24 -25.50 -9.92
CA GLU A 101 8.19 -26.16 -10.80
C GLU A 101 9.60 -25.58 -10.68
N LYS A 102 9.71 -24.24 -10.69
CA LYS A 102 11.00 -23.56 -10.53
C LYS A 102 11.62 -23.76 -9.14
N LEU A 103 10.83 -23.86 -8.10
CA LEU A 103 11.32 -24.21 -6.75
C LEU A 103 11.85 -25.65 -6.71
N GLU A 104 11.18 -26.57 -7.37
CA GLU A 104 11.64 -27.97 -7.45
C GLU A 104 12.98 -28.07 -8.20
N GLU A 105 13.19 -27.29 -9.27
CA GLU A 105 14.51 -27.15 -9.94
C GLU A 105 15.61 -26.65 -8.98
N GLN A 106 15.25 -25.88 -7.94
CA GLN A 106 16.17 -25.39 -6.90
C GLN A 106 16.30 -26.37 -5.72
N GLY A 107 15.68 -27.56 -5.82
CA GLY A 107 15.73 -28.59 -4.80
C GLY A 107 14.82 -28.35 -3.60
N VAL A 108 13.81 -27.45 -3.72
CA VAL A 108 12.79 -27.21 -2.69
C VAL A 108 11.44 -27.70 -3.20
N ARG A 109 10.80 -28.63 -2.49
CA ARG A 109 9.53 -29.22 -2.90
C ARG A 109 8.42 -28.99 -1.89
N LEU A 110 7.26 -28.62 -2.40
CA LEU A 110 6.00 -28.64 -1.65
C LEU A 110 5.20 -29.87 -2.12
N VAL A 111 4.87 -30.76 -1.19
CA VAL A 111 4.22 -32.06 -1.50
C VAL A 111 2.89 -32.21 -0.78
N ASP A 112 1.99 -32.96 -1.40
CA ASP A 112 0.80 -33.46 -0.72
C ASP A 112 1.10 -34.87 -0.12
N PHE A 113 0.31 -35.27 0.87
CA PHE A 113 0.52 -36.52 1.61
C PHE A 113 0.55 -37.77 0.74
N ARG A 114 -0.07 -37.74 -0.44
CA ARG A 114 -0.10 -38.91 -1.38
C ARG A 114 1.19 -39.07 -2.15
N LYS A 115 2.11 -38.11 -2.10
CA LYS A 115 3.38 -38.09 -2.85
C LYS A 115 4.60 -38.35 -1.98
N ILE A 116 4.42 -38.77 -0.73
CA ILE A 116 5.51 -39.06 0.22
C ILE A 116 5.68 -40.53 0.43
N GLY A 117 6.87 -40.92 0.88
CA GLY A 117 7.22 -42.30 1.19
C GLY A 117 6.60 -42.79 2.50
N ARG A 118 6.71 -44.12 2.73
CA ARG A 118 6.12 -44.72 3.93
C ARG A 118 6.74 -44.19 5.23
N GLN A 119 8.05 -43.99 5.25
CA GLN A 119 8.77 -43.52 6.45
C GLN A 119 8.37 -42.08 6.82
N GLU A 120 8.29 -41.20 5.83
CA GLU A 120 7.80 -39.82 6.00
C GLU A 120 6.35 -39.80 6.46
N SER A 121 5.51 -40.67 5.86
CA SER A 121 4.10 -40.80 6.24
C SER A 121 3.92 -41.16 7.71
N GLU A 122 4.66 -42.21 8.19
CA GLU A 122 4.64 -42.65 9.59
C GLU A 122 5.18 -41.57 10.55
N ARG A 123 6.16 -40.76 10.09
CA ARG A 123 6.68 -39.61 10.86
C ARG A 123 5.65 -38.49 10.96
N LEU A 124 5.03 -38.11 9.87
CA LEU A 124 4.03 -37.07 9.82
C LEU A 124 2.75 -37.46 10.58
N GLU A 125 2.39 -38.76 10.59
CA GLU A 125 1.27 -39.23 11.40
C GLU A 125 1.56 -39.06 12.89
N ARG A 126 2.76 -39.41 13.35
CA ARG A 126 3.17 -39.16 14.76
C ARG A 126 3.22 -37.66 15.08
N TYR A 127 3.75 -36.87 14.16
CA TYR A 127 3.76 -35.40 14.33
C TYR A 127 2.34 -34.82 14.44
N PHE A 128 1.42 -35.29 13.57
CA PHE A 128 0.02 -34.89 13.65
C PHE A 128 -0.58 -35.27 15.02
N ASP A 129 -0.39 -36.48 15.48
CA ASP A 129 -0.96 -36.98 16.72
C ASP A 129 -0.39 -36.27 17.97
N SER A 130 0.90 -35.91 17.98
CA SER A 130 1.56 -35.25 19.13
C SER A 130 1.52 -33.71 19.11
N GLU A 131 1.63 -33.08 17.94
CA GLU A 131 1.86 -31.64 17.85
C GLU A 131 0.66 -30.86 17.28
N ILE A 132 -0.20 -31.48 16.45
CA ILE A 132 -1.32 -30.79 15.80
C ILE A 132 -2.65 -31.16 16.43
N ALA A 133 -2.96 -32.46 16.55
CA ALA A 133 -4.25 -32.94 17.02
C ALA A 133 -4.64 -32.40 18.40
N PRO A 134 -3.73 -32.27 19.39
CA PRO A 134 -4.06 -31.68 20.70
C PRO A 134 -4.39 -30.17 20.65
N LEU A 135 -3.99 -29.45 19.58
CA LEU A 135 -4.12 -28.02 19.44
C LEU A 135 -5.33 -27.60 18.60
N ILE A 136 -5.93 -28.53 17.85
CA ILE A 136 -7.12 -28.27 17.03
C ILE A 136 -8.40 -28.57 17.82
N SER A 137 -9.42 -27.74 17.60
CA SER A 137 -10.73 -27.89 18.26
C SER A 137 -11.82 -28.10 17.21
N PRO A 138 -12.17 -29.35 16.87
CA PRO A 138 -13.19 -29.63 15.88
C PRO A 138 -14.58 -29.29 16.42
N SER A 139 -15.44 -28.78 15.55
CA SER A 139 -16.84 -28.50 15.85
C SER A 139 -17.76 -29.26 14.90
N ILE A 140 -18.84 -29.88 15.42
CA ILE A 140 -19.88 -30.51 14.60
C ILE A 140 -21.13 -29.67 14.68
N VAL A 141 -21.50 -29.06 13.55
CA VAL A 141 -22.65 -28.14 13.47
C VAL A 141 -23.97 -28.89 13.69
N GLY A 142 -24.81 -28.41 14.59
CA GLY A 142 -26.08 -29.01 14.92
C GLY A 142 -26.90 -28.16 15.90
N ARG A 143 -28.04 -28.68 16.37
CA ARG A 143 -28.95 -27.92 17.25
C ARG A 143 -28.31 -27.42 18.56
N ARG A 144 -27.35 -28.18 19.10
CA ARG A 144 -26.67 -27.84 20.37
C ARG A 144 -25.31 -27.17 20.15
N GLN A 145 -24.81 -27.16 18.97
CA GLN A 145 -23.54 -26.58 18.58
C GLN A 145 -23.74 -25.82 17.26
N PRO A 146 -23.99 -24.49 17.35
CA PRO A 146 -24.22 -23.67 16.18
C PRO A 146 -22.99 -23.59 15.30
N PHE A 147 -23.13 -23.07 14.09
CA PHE A 147 -22.00 -22.82 13.18
C PHE A 147 -21.01 -21.86 13.87
N PRO A 148 -19.70 -22.20 13.94
CA PRO A 148 -18.72 -21.38 14.65
C PRO A 148 -18.47 -20.06 13.90
N PHE A 149 -18.09 -19.03 14.65
CA PHE A 149 -17.61 -17.81 14.03
C PHE A 149 -16.26 -18.04 13.35
N LEU A 150 -16.19 -17.82 12.04
CA LEU A 150 -14.95 -17.91 11.28
C LEU A 150 -14.23 -16.55 11.28
N ARG A 151 -12.98 -16.57 11.73
CA ARG A 151 -12.14 -15.36 11.75
C ARG A 151 -11.76 -14.95 10.34
N ASN A 152 -11.57 -13.66 10.16
CA ASN A 152 -11.17 -13.08 8.88
C ASN A 152 -9.80 -13.64 8.43
N LYS A 153 -9.75 -14.15 7.21
CA LYS A 153 -8.59 -14.73 6.53
C LYS A 153 -8.02 -16.02 7.11
N ASP A 154 -8.54 -16.53 8.20
CA ASP A 154 -8.15 -17.83 8.74
C ASP A 154 -8.61 -18.98 7.82
N ILE A 155 -7.80 -20.02 7.76
CA ILE A 155 -8.10 -21.25 7.00
C ILE A 155 -8.80 -22.25 7.92
N TYR A 156 -9.88 -22.85 7.42
CA TYR A 156 -10.64 -23.88 8.10
C TYR A 156 -10.80 -25.10 7.19
N ALA A 157 -10.83 -26.30 7.75
CA ALA A 157 -11.34 -27.47 7.04
C ALA A 157 -12.85 -27.57 7.27
N VAL A 158 -13.63 -27.68 6.21
CA VAL A 158 -15.05 -28.04 6.23
C VAL A 158 -15.21 -29.49 5.78
N VAL A 159 -15.99 -30.26 6.53
CA VAL A 159 -16.12 -31.70 6.36
C VAL A 159 -17.59 -32.08 6.34
N VAL A 160 -18.00 -32.84 5.36
CA VAL A 160 -19.35 -33.46 5.28
C VAL A 160 -19.27 -34.83 5.95
N LEU A 161 -19.94 -34.97 7.08
CA LEU A 161 -19.94 -36.14 7.95
C LEU A 161 -21.29 -36.86 7.82
N GLU A 162 -21.28 -38.17 7.56
CA GLU A 162 -22.47 -39.01 7.67
C GLU A 162 -22.50 -39.72 9.01
N GLY A 163 -23.56 -39.45 9.78
CA GLY A 163 -23.76 -40.05 11.09
C GLY A 163 -24.63 -41.32 11.03
N LYS A 164 -24.78 -41.96 12.19
CA LYS A 164 -25.68 -43.13 12.40
C LYS A 164 -27.12 -42.76 11.99
N LYS A 165 -27.68 -43.18 10.94
CA LYS A 165 -29.00 -42.94 10.32
C LYS A 165 -28.94 -42.14 8.99
N GLY A 166 -27.79 -42.08 8.34
CA GLY A 166 -27.65 -41.42 7.02
C GLY A 166 -27.85 -39.89 7.02
N LYS A 167 -27.86 -39.24 8.19
CA LYS A 167 -27.99 -37.79 8.25
C LYS A 167 -26.62 -37.12 8.12
N TYR A 168 -26.55 -36.16 7.21
CA TYR A 168 -25.34 -35.35 7.04
C TYR A 168 -25.22 -34.26 8.09
N LYS A 169 -23.99 -34.00 8.53
CA LYS A 169 -23.58 -32.89 9.40
C LYS A 169 -22.36 -32.23 8.82
N LEU A 170 -22.11 -30.98 9.22
CA LEU A 170 -20.88 -30.29 8.91
C LEU A 170 -19.92 -30.36 10.10
N GLY A 171 -18.70 -30.79 9.83
CA GLY A 171 -17.57 -30.64 10.75
C GLY A 171 -16.73 -29.44 10.32
N ILE A 172 -16.29 -28.62 11.28
CA ILE A 172 -15.42 -27.45 11.05
C ILE A 172 -14.18 -27.58 11.93
N ILE A 173 -12.99 -27.44 11.32
CA ILE A 173 -11.70 -27.47 12.03
C ILE A 173 -10.92 -26.21 11.69
N PRO A 174 -10.44 -25.42 12.67
CA PRO A 174 -9.50 -24.34 12.42
C PRO A 174 -8.13 -24.90 12.05
N CYS A 175 -7.54 -24.45 10.91
CA CYS A 175 -6.25 -24.91 10.41
C CYS A 175 -5.13 -23.87 10.57
N SER A 176 -5.44 -22.64 11.01
CA SER A 176 -4.49 -21.54 11.15
C SER A 176 -4.51 -20.95 12.55
N ALA A 177 -4.32 -21.79 13.54
CA ALA A 177 -4.43 -21.36 14.95
C ALA A 177 -3.24 -20.51 15.45
N GLY A 178 -2.19 -20.30 14.64
CA GLY A 178 -0.97 -19.59 15.05
C GLY A 178 -0.11 -20.30 16.10
N VAL A 179 -0.50 -21.55 16.47
CA VAL A 179 0.13 -22.34 17.51
C VAL A 179 1.05 -23.44 16.97
N PHE A 180 1.00 -23.69 15.67
CA PHE A 180 1.90 -24.61 14.98
C PHE A 180 2.41 -24.00 13.67
N PRO A 181 3.60 -24.39 13.18
CA PRO A 181 4.14 -23.86 11.93
C PRO A 181 3.27 -24.30 10.74
N ARG A 182 3.03 -23.38 9.81
CA ARG A 182 2.25 -23.67 8.60
C ARG A 182 3.01 -24.53 7.60
N LEU A 183 4.34 -24.30 7.45
CA LEU A 183 5.23 -25.13 6.67
C LEU A 183 5.80 -26.22 7.58
N ILE A 184 5.40 -27.48 7.31
CA ILE A 184 5.87 -28.65 8.04
C ILE A 184 6.97 -29.31 7.20
N GLU A 185 8.13 -29.51 7.80
CA GLU A 185 9.24 -30.21 7.16
C GLU A 185 8.95 -31.70 7.04
N VAL A 186 8.89 -32.20 5.81
CA VAL A 186 8.72 -33.65 5.49
C VAL A 186 10.06 -34.36 5.47
N SER A 187 11.08 -33.73 4.85
CA SER A 187 12.45 -34.23 4.81
C SER A 187 13.41 -33.06 4.79
N ALA A 188 14.28 -32.96 5.82
CA ALA A 188 15.29 -31.90 5.90
C ALA A 188 16.37 -32.05 4.83
N SER A 189 16.82 -33.32 4.57
CA SER A 189 17.84 -33.60 3.59
C SER A 189 17.42 -33.29 2.15
N GLU A 190 16.11 -33.42 1.87
CA GLU A 190 15.53 -33.13 0.55
C GLU A 190 14.83 -31.78 0.46
N LYS A 191 14.85 -30.96 1.53
CA LYS A 191 14.11 -29.67 1.61
C LYS A 191 12.66 -29.80 1.13
N THR A 192 11.98 -30.83 1.60
CA THR A 192 10.62 -31.18 1.22
C THR A 192 9.67 -30.74 2.33
N TYR A 193 8.62 -30.02 1.98
CA TYR A 193 7.67 -29.40 2.91
C TYR A 193 6.23 -29.76 2.57
N MET A 194 5.35 -29.67 3.55
CA MET A 194 3.90 -29.82 3.43
C MET A 194 3.20 -28.70 4.20
N LEU A 195 2.05 -28.24 3.72
CA LEU A 195 1.22 -27.27 4.45
C LEU A 195 0.46 -27.98 5.59
N ALA A 196 0.40 -27.34 6.75
CA ALA A 196 -0.30 -27.88 7.92
C ALA A 196 -1.79 -28.15 7.62
N GLU A 197 -2.44 -27.25 6.87
CA GLU A 197 -3.83 -27.44 6.43
C GLU A 197 -4.03 -28.68 5.55
N ASP A 198 -3.06 -29.06 4.72
CA ASP A 198 -3.12 -30.28 3.91
C ASP A 198 -2.92 -31.52 4.77
N LEU A 199 -2.04 -31.45 5.75
CA LEU A 199 -1.84 -32.54 6.74
C LEU A 199 -3.10 -32.75 7.57
N ILE A 200 -3.71 -31.68 8.10
CA ILE A 200 -4.98 -31.74 8.83
C ILE A 200 -6.07 -32.32 7.92
N LEU A 201 -6.17 -31.85 6.68
CA LEU A 201 -7.16 -32.33 5.71
C LEU A 201 -6.98 -33.83 5.43
N HIS A 202 -5.74 -34.35 5.47
CA HIS A 202 -5.45 -35.79 5.31
C HIS A 202 -5.99 -36.57 6.51
N PHE A 203 -5.69 -36.18 7.75
CA PHE A 203 -6.04 -36.89 8.97
C PHE A 203 -7.44 -36.56 9.54
N ILE A 204 -8.31 -35.87 8.78
CA ILE A 204 -9.72 -35.62 9.16
C ILE A 204 -10.45 -36.88 9.67
N PRO A 205 -10.28 -38.09 9.05
CA PRO A 205 -10.96 -39.30 9.58
C PRO A 205 -10.58 -39.65 11.03
N LYS A 206 -9.35 -39.37 11.46
CA LYS A 206 -8.94 -39.52 12.87
C LYS A 206 -9.63 -38.51 13.79
N VAL A 207 -9.79 -37.26 13.33
CA VAL A 207 -10.40 -36.18 14.13
C VAL A 207 -11.89 -36.42 14.35
N PHE A 208 -12.58 -36.99 13.37
CA PHE A 208 -14.02 -37.28 13.45
C PHE A 208 -14.28 -38.79 13.55
N GLU A 209 -13.60 -39.44 14.45
CA GLU A 209 -13.80 -40.88 14.70
C GLU A 209 -15.28 -41.20 14.99
N GLY A 210 -15.79 -42.25 14.39
CA GLY A 210 -17.21 -42.63 14.49
C GLY A 210 -18.16 -41.99 13.46
N TYR A 211 -17.64 -41.17 12.56
CA TYR A 211 -18.37 -40.61 11.40
C TYR A 211 -17.74 -41.09 10.08
N VAL A 212 -18.57 -41.17 9.02
CA VAL A 212 -18.04 -41.42 7.67
C VAL A 212 -17.83 -40.06 6.99
N VAL A 213 -16.63 -39.77 6.56
CA VAL A 213 -16.27 -38.54 5.81
C VAL A 213 -16.71 -38.72 4.35
N LYS A 214 -17.69 -37.93 3.90
CA LYS A 214 -18.19 -37.97 2.51
C LYS A 214 -17.49 -36.98 1.58
N ALA A 215 -17.24 -35.78 2.08
CA ALA A 215 -16.50 -34.75 1.36
C ALA A 215 -15.74 -33.87 2.34
N LYS A 216 -14.68 -33.22 1.86
CA LYS A 216 -13.87 -32.30 2.64
C LYS A 216 -13.21 -31.25 1.75
N SER A 217 -13.15 -30.03 2.23
CA SER A 217 -12.49 -28.91 1.55
C SER A 217 -11.83 -27.99 2.59
N LEU A 218 -10.79 -27.30 2.20
CA LEU A 218 -10.38 -26.10 2.95
C LEU A 218 -11.30 -24.95 2.55
N MET A 219 -11.56 -24.08 3.50
CA MET A 219 -12.32 -22.84 3.27
C MET A 219 -11.65 -21.66 3.95
N ARG A 220 -11.81 -20.48 3.36
CA ARG A 220 -11.29 -19.21 3.88
C ARG A 220 -12.31 -18.12 3.65
N VAL A 221 -12.56 -17.30 4.66
CA VAL A 221 -13.52 -16.21 4.62
C VAL A 221 -12.78 -14.88 4.65
N THR A 222 -13.12 -13.97 3.74
CA THR A 222 -12.71 -12.56 3.81
C THR A 222 -13.89 -11.72 4.26
N ARG A 223 -13.69 -10.89 5.30
CA ARG A 223 -14.73 -10.04 5.89
C ARG A 223 -14.53 -8.59 5.51
N ASN A 224 -15.62 -7.84 5.40
CA ASN A 224 -15.56 -6.39 5.34
C ASN A 224 -14.73 -5.84 6.52
N ALA A 225 -13.91 -4.84 6.28
CA ALA A 225 -13.12 -4.15 7.30
C ALA A 225 -13.29 -2.62 7.23
N ASP A 226 -14.23 -2.16 6.40
CA ASP A 226 -14.52 -0.74 6.25
C ASP A 226 -15.63 -0.33 7.23
N ILE A 227 -15.24 0.39 8.28
CA ILE A 227 -16.17 1.00 9.24
C ILE A 227 -15.93 2.51 9.19
N ASP A 228 -17.00 3.27 9.07
CA ASP A 228 -16.95 4.72 9.26
C ASP A 228 -16.84 5.03 10.74
N ALA A 229 -15.62 5.40 11.16
CA ALA A 229 -15.34 5.73 12.55
C ALA A 229 -16.07 7.03 12.97
N ASP A 230 -16.16 7.99 12.07
CA ASP A 230 -16.73 9.31 12.38
C ASP A 230 -18.25 9.25 12.59
N ALA A 231 -18.92 8.34 11.87
CA ALA A 231 -20.38 8.13 12.04
C ALA A 231 -20.77 7.41 13.35
N LEU A 232 -19.80 6.80 14.05
CA LEU A 232 -20.03 6.01 15.26
C LEU A 232 -19.42 6.63 16.52
N TYR A 233 -18.72 7.75 16.40
CA TYR A 233 -18.06 8.40 17.53
C TYR A 233 -19.09 9.11 18.42
N ASP A 234 -18.93 8.92 19.72
CA ASP A 234 -19.69 9.60 20.76
C ASP A 234 -18.75 10.57 21.48
N ASP A 235 -19.08 11.84 21.50
CA ASP A 235 -18.25 12.94 22.05
C ASP A 235 -17.94 12.75 23.57
N ASP A 236 -18.71 11.93 24.27
CA ASP A 236 -18.50 11.63 25.68
C ASP A 236 -17.42 10.56 25.94
N LEU A 237 -16.86 9.93 24.88
CA LEU A 237 -15.85 8.90 24.99
C LEU A 237 -14.45 9.42 24.66
N ASP A 238 -13.43 8.95 25.40
CA ASP A 238 -12.04 9.10 24.99
C ASP A 238 -11.85 8.50 23.57
N TYR A 239 -11.39 9.33 22.64
CA TYR A 239 -11.28 8.93 21.23
C TYR A 239 -10.38 7.71 21.04
N ARG A 240 -9.35 7.55 21.84
CA ARG A 240 -8.43 6.41 21.81
C ARG A 240 -9.12 5.13 22.31
N GLU A 241 -9.92 5.20 23.38
CA GLU A 241 -10.70 4.05 23.85
C GLU A 241 -11.77 3.65 22.84
N PHE A 242 -12.44 4.63 22.23
CA PHE A 242 -13.37 4.41 21.13
C PHE A 242 -12.68 3.66 19.96
N MET A 243 -11.48 4.06 19.53
CA MET A 243 -10.74 3.39 18.47
C MET A 243 -10.39 1.94 18.83
N VAL A 244 -10.04 1.63 20.07
CA VAL A 244 -9.84 0.25 20.54
C VAL A 244 -11.11 -0.59 20.40
N GLN A 245 -12.28 -0.03 20.74
CA GLN A 245 -13.56 -0.72 20.58
C GLN A 245 -13.93 -0.92 19.12
N LEU A 246 -13.69 0.08 18.29
CA LEU A 246 -13.93 0.03 16.85
C LEU A 246 -13.12 -1.11 16.17
N ILE A 247 -11.82 -1.24 16.51
CA ILE A 247 -10.97 -2.33 16.02
C ILE A 247 -11.55 -3.70 16.38
N LYS A 248 -12.08 -3.85 17.61
CA LYS A 248 -12.74 -5.10 18.05
C LYS A 248 -14.02 -5.39 17.25
N ARG A 249 -14.83 -4.36 16.96
CA ARG A 249 -16.05 -4.50 16.12
C ARG A 249 -15.71 -4.89 14.69
N ARG A 250 -14.70 -4.27 14.07
CA ARG A 250 -14.23 -4.56 12.70
C ARG A 250 -13.93 -6.05 12.49
N LYS A 251 -13.41 -6.75 13.48
CA LYS A 251 -13.11 -8.19 13.41
C LYS A 251 -14.35 -9.08 13.20
N ARG A 252 -15.58 -8.55 13.36
CA ARG A 252 -16.84 -9.27 13.27
C ARG A 252 -17.76 -8.84 12.14
N LEU A 253 -17.29 -8.03 11.20
CA LEU A 253 -18.09 -7.55 10.08
C LEU A 253 -18.47 -8.65 9.10
N ALA A 254 -19.45 -8.33 8.22
CA ALA A 254 -20.02 -9.26 7.25
C ALA A 254 -18.97 -9.88 6.32
N PRO A 255 -19.08 -11.15 5.97
CA PRO A 255 -18.26 -11.78 4.95
C PRO A 255 -18.56 -11.21 3.57
N VAL A 256 -17.51 -10.98 2.77
CA VAL A 256 -17.59 -10.48 1.40
C VAL A 256 -16.96 -11.42 0.37
N ARG A 257 -16.37 -12.54 0.82
CA ARG A 257 -15.81 -13.59 -0.04
C ARG A 257 -15.67 -14.89 0.75
N LEU A 258 -16.07 -16.00 0.11
CA LEU A 258 -15.79 -17.37 0.55
C LEU A 258 -14.93 -18.08 -0.49
N GLU A 259 -13.79 -18.61 -0.10
CA GLU A 259 -12.90 -19.39 -0.95
C GLU A 259 -12.92 -20.86 -0.51
N LEU A 260 -12.98 -21.78 -1.47
CA LEU A 260 -12.94 -23.22 -1.26
C LEU A 260 -11.82 -23.86 -2.08
N SER A 261 -11.09 -24.82 -1.50
CA SER A 261 -9.99 -25.53 -2.19
C SER A 261 -10.46 -26.74 -3.00
N ARG A 262 -11.65 -27.23 -2.74
CA ARG A 262 -12.25 -28.39 -3.44
C ARG A 262 -13.74 -28.19 -3.62
N GLU A 263 -14.25 -28.74 -4.70
CA GLU A 263 -15.68 -28.75 -4.96
C GLU A 263 -16.45 -29.50 -3.87
N LEU A 264 -17.56 -28.94 -3.47
CA LEU A 264 -18.54 -29.54 -2.57
C LEU A 264 -19.90 -29.56 -3.29
N ASP A 265 -20.76 -30.48 -2.88
CA ASP A 265 -22.14 -30.51 -3.37
C ASP A 265 -22.82 -29.16 -3.23
N GLY A 266 -23.63 -28.76 -4.24
CA GLY A 266 -24.31 -27.49 -4.28
C GLY A 266 -25.14 -27.17 -3.02
N ILE A 267 -25.81 -28.17 -2.46
CA ILE A 267 -26.61 -28.05 -1.24
C ILE A 267 -25.73 -27.72 -0.03
N ILE A 268 -24.52 -28.29 0.02
CA ILE A 268 -23.54 -28.01 1.07
C ILE A 268 -23.05 -26.57 0.96
N VAL A 269 -22.70 -26.12 -0.26
CA VAL A 269 -22.26 -24.74 -0.48
C VAL A 269 -23.36 -23.75 -0.14
N ASP A 270 -24.61 -24.00 -0.55
CA ASP A 270 -25.77 -23.17 -0.19
C ASP A 270 -26.01 -23.14 1.33
N THR A 271 -25.72 -24.25 2.01
CA THR A 271 -25.81 -24.33 3.47
C THR A 271 -24.73 -23.49 4.14
N LEU A 272 -23.48 -23.53 3.63
CA LEU A 272 -22.39 -22.66 4.10
C LEU A 272 -22.70 -21.18 3.87
N CYS A 273 -23.22 -20.83 2.68
CA CYS A 273 -23.63 -19.48 2.35
C CYS A 273 -24.68 -18.94 3.34
N ARG A 274 -25.71 -19.75 3.67
CA ARG A 274 -26.74 -19.38 4.65
C ARG A 274 -26.19 -19.21 6.08
N TYR A 275 -25.26 -20.07 6.51
CA TYR A 275 -24.67 -19.93 7.85
C TYR A 275 -23.80 -18.70 7.98
N MET A 276 -23.19 -18.24 6.92
CA MET A 276 -22.27 -17.11 6.90
C MET A 276 -22.91 -15.82 6.39
N ASP A 277 -24.14 -15.89 5.89
CA ASP A 277 -24.83 -14.76 5.22
C ASP A 277 -23.98 -14.19 4.06
N VAL A 278 -23.59 -15.09 3.14
CA VAL A 278 -22.76 -14.78 1.97
C VAL A 278 -23.54 -15.16 0.70
N PRO A 279 -23.71 -14.26 -0.26
CA PRO A 279 -24.29 -14.59 -1.56
C PRO A 279 -23.48 -15.68 -2.30
N ARG A 280 -24.17 -16.53 -3.04
CA ARG A 280 -23.54 -17.65 -3.77
C ARG A 280 -22.49 -17.18 -4.78
N GLU A 281 -22.71 -16.05 -5.41
CA GLU A 281 -21.80 -15.42 -6.36
C GLU A 281 -20.45 -15.00 -5.76
N TYR A 282 -20.36 -14.82 -4.42
CA TYR A 282 -19.13 -14.49 -3.70
C TYR A 282 -18.30 -15.71 -3.30
N VAL A 283 -18.70 -16.89 -3.78
CA VAL A 283 -17.96 -18.14 -3.60
C VAL A 283 -16.96 -18.33 -4.74
N PHE A 284 -15.69 -18.53 -4.40
CA PHE A 284 -14.60 -18.75 -5.33
C PHE A 284 -13.97 -20.12 -5.10
N MET A 285 -13.70 -20.83 -6.20
CA MET A 285 -12.89 -22.05 -6.15
C MET A 285 -11.43 -21.70 -6.39
N SER A 286 -10.52 -22.32 -5.65
CA SER A 286 -9.08 -22.12 -5.78
C SER A 286 -8.39 -23.48 -5.98
N ALA A 287 -7.65 -23.61 -7.07
CA ALA A 287 -6.79 -24.77 -7.30
C ALA A 287 -5.43 -24.68 -6.58
N THR A 288 -5.14 -23.52 -5.99
CA THR A 288 -3.92 -23.23 -5.24
C THR A 288 -4.21 -23.11 -3.74
N PRO A 289 -3.19 -23.11 -2.87
CA PRO A 289 -3.38 -22.80 -1.44
C PRO A 289 -4.15 -21.49 -1.25
N LEU A 290 -5.05 -21.45 -0.26
CA LEU A 290 -5.95 -20.31 -0.04
C LEU A 290 -5.26 -19.05 0.50
N ASP A 291 -4.00 -19.14 0.88
CA ASP A 291 -3.17 -18.04 1.33
C ASP A 291 -1.70 -18.31 0.93
N PHE A 292 -1.08 -17.33 0.29
CA PHE A 292 0.30 -17.42 -0.22
C PHE A 292 1.37 -16.93 0.76
N SER A 293 1.02 -16.56 1.99
CA SER A 293 2.00 -16.07 2.97
C SER A 293 3.12 -17.10 3.28
N PHE A 294 2.87 -18.39 3.12
CA PHE A 294 3.87 -19.46 3.29
C PHE A 294 5.04 -19.35 2.30
N LEU A 295 4.88 -18.68 1.16
CA LEU A 295 5.94 -18.49 0.17
C LEU A 295 7.13 -17.73 0.74
N PHE A 296 6.91 -16.82 1.71
CA PHE A 296 8.01 -16.16 2.43
C PHE A 296 8.84 -17.16 3.24
N GLY A 297 8.20 -18.17 3.86
CA GLY A 297 8.92 -19.24 4.55
C GLY A 297 9.77 -20.10 3.61
N LEU A 298 9.30 -20.33 2.38
CA LEU A 298 10.10 -21.04 1.36
C LEU A 298 11.31 -20.22 0.89
N GLN A 299 11.19 -18.88 0.84
CA GLN A 299 12.34 -18.02 0.56
C GLN A 299 13.42 -18.13 1.62
N ASP A 300 13.04 -18.24 2.90
CA ASP A 300 13.99 -18.38 4.01
C ASP A 300 14.87 -19.64 3.86
N VAL A 301 14.33 -20.72 3.30
CA VAL A 301 15.08 -21.95 2.98
C VAL A 301 16.16 -21.71 1.90
N LEU A 302 15.92 -20.72 1.02
CA LEU A 302 16.81 -20.38 -0.10
C LEU A 302 17.69 -19.15 0.19
N ARG A 303 17.66 -18.58 1.40
CA ARG A 303 18.35 -17.33 1.75
C ARG A 303 19.86 -17.32 1.44
N GLN A 304 20.49 -18.48 1.43
CA GLN A 304 21.91 -18.62 1.10
C GLN A 304 22.20 -18.53 -0.43
N ARG A 305 21.17 -18.58 -1.26
CA ARG A 305 21.24 -18.57 -2.73
C ARG A 305 21.00 -17.14 -3.22
N SER A 306 22.02 -16.28 -3.11
CA SER A 306 21.92 -14.84 -3.45
C SER A 306 21.46 -14.56 -4.87
N GLU A 307 21.74 -15.45 -5.82
CA GLU A 307 21.32 -15.36 -7.23
C GLU A 307 19.81 -15.50 -7.43
N LEU A 308 19.07 -15.99 -6.44
CA LEU A 308 17.61 -16.11 -6.46
C LEU A 308 16.89 -14.86 -5.91
N PHE A 309 17.64 -13.86 -5.46
CA PHE A 309 17.16 -12.59 -4.92
C PHE A 309 17.69 -11.42 -5.73
N TYR A 310 17.05 -10.26 -5.62
CA TYR A 310 17.66 -9.03 -6.10
C TYR A 310 18.98 -8.77 -5.38
N GLU A 311 19.97 -8.29 -6.12
CA GLU A 311 21.22 -7.83 -5.53
C GLU A 311 20.93 -6.79 -4.44
N ARG A 312 21.52 -6.97 -3.25
CA ARG A 312 21.26 -6.10 -2.12
C ARG A 312 21.67 -4.67 -2.41
N ARG A 313 20.72 -3.73 -2.37
CA ARG A 313 20.95 -2.29 -2.48
C ARG A 313 20.88 -1.66 -1.10
N ILE A 314 21.85 -0.80 -0.78
CA ILE A 314 21.94 -0.09 0.49
C ILE A 314 21.75 1.40 0.18
N PRO A 315 20.81 2.11 0.87
CA PRO A 315 20.66 3.54 0.73
C PRO A 315 21.98 4.26 0.97
N GLN A 316 22.38 5.10 0.05
CA GLN A 316 23.67 5.78 0.07
C GLN A 316 23.60 7.08 0.87
N LYS A 317 24.76 7.57 1.30
CA LYS A 317 24.89 8.89 1.88
C LYS A 317 24.58 9.96 0.83
N SER A 318 23.71 10.92 1.16
CA SER A 318 23.41 11.99 0.22
C SER A 318 24.58 12.96 0.09
N PRO A 319 25.01 13.29 -1.14
CA PRO A 319 26.04 14.29 -1.39
C PRO A 319 25.60 15.72 -1.03
N ALA A 320 24.30 15.93 -0.82
CA ALA A 320 23.75 17.23 -0.42
C ALA A 320 24.16 17.66 0.99
N PHE A 321 24.68 16.73 1.82
CA PHE A 321 25.06 16.98 3.21
C PHE A 321 26.55 16.70 3.47
N VAL A 322 27.20 17.67 4.11
CA VAL A 322 28.57 17.54 4.59
C VAL A 322 28.58 16.96 6.00
N ASN A 323 29.38 15.91 6.22
CA ASN A 323 29.47 15.27 7.53
C ASN A 323 30.08 16.20 8.60
N GLY A 324 29.60 16.05 9.85
CA GLY A 324 30.13 16.77 10.99
C GLY A 324 29.76 18.24 11.04
N ARG A 325 28.98 18.74 10.08
CA ARG A 325 28.39 20.09 10.13
C ARG A 325 26.93 20.01 10.58
N SER A 326 26.48 21.04 11.30
CA SER A 326 25.07 21.20 11.67
C SER A 326 24.15 21.04 10.46
N ILE A 327 23.15 20.19 10.58
CA ILE A 327 22.14 19.96 9.51
C ILE A 327 21.30 21.21 9.32
N LEU A 328 20.87 21.85 10.40
CA LEU A 328 20.09 23.10 10.34
C LEU A 328 20.87 24.22 9.65
N ALA A 329 22.17 24.36 9.95
CA ALA A 329 23.00 25.36 9.26
C ALA A 329 23.09 25.09 7.75
N GLN A 330 23.25 23.83 7.35
CA GLN A 330 23.29 23.45 5.94
C GLN A 330 21.97 23.68 5.20
N ILE A 331 20.81 23.46 5.86
CA ILE A 331 19.48 23.76 5.30
C ILE A 331 19.30 25.26 5.16
N ARG A 332 19.81 26.05 6.09
CA ARG A 332 19.76 27.52 6.02
C ARG A 332 20.55 28.08 4.83
N GLU A 333 21.70 27.48 4.52
CA GLU A 333 22.55 27.88 3.39
C GLU A 333 21.87 27.57 2.04
N LYS A 334 21.20 26.43 1.94
CA LYS A 334 20.57 25.94 0.70
C LYS A 334 19.58 24.83 1.02
N ASP A 335 18.45 24.82 0.33
CA ASP A 335 17.48 23.72 0.37
C ASP A 335 18.15 22.36 0.14
N LYS A 336 17.63 21.33 0.77
CA LYS A 336 18.13 19.95 0.67
C LYS A 336 17.01 19.02 0.22
N LEU A 337 17.36 18.07 -0.68
CA LEU A 337 16.45 17.01 -1.11
C LEU A 337 17.08 15.65 -0.82
N LEU A 338 16.33 14.79 -0.16
CA LEU A 338 16.62 13.35 -0.08
C LEU A 338 15.65 12.58 -0.98
N SER A 339 16.18 11.57 -1.67
CA SER A 339 15.42 10.67 -2.54
C SER A 339 15.53 9.23 -2.05
N TYR A 340 14.48 8.74 -1.41
CA TYR A 340 14.41 7.36 -0.94
C TYR A 340 14.00 6.40 -2.06
N PRO A 341 14.42 5.12 -2.02
CA PRO A 341 15.34 4.46 -1.09
C PRO A 341 16.83 4.61 -1.49
N TYR A 342 17.13 5.44 -2.49
CA TYR A 342 18.47 5.60 -3.05
C TYR A 342 19.42 6.26 -2.07
N GLU A 343 18.92 7.27 -1.35
CA GLU A 343 19.63 7.98 -0.29
C GLU A 343 19.07 7.62 1.08
N SER A 344 19.93 7.71 2.09
CA SER A 344 19.58 7.38 3.48
C SER A 344 18.70 8.45 4.13
N MET A 345 17.74 8.02 4.94
CA MET A 345 16.94 8.89 5.81
C MET A 345 17.75 9.50 6.96
N LYS A 346 19.02 9.10 7.14
CA LYS A 346 19.88 9.51 8.28
C LYS A 346 19.97 11.03 8.46
N PRO A 347 20.16 11.87 7.41
CA PRO A 347 20.23 13.34 7.61
C PRO A 347 18.93 13.93 8.19
N PHE A 348 17.76 13.37 7.84
CA PHE A 348 16.50 13.81 8.45
C PHE A 348 16.40 13.43 9.93
N LEU A 349 16.86 12.24 10.31
CA LEU A 349 16.91 11.83 11.72
C LEU A 349 17.92 12.67 12.51
N GLU A 350 19.06 12.97 11.91
CA GLU A 350 20.07 13.86 12.50
C GLU A 350 19.53 15.29 12.69
N MET A 351 18.74 15.80 11.74
CA MET A 351 18.03 17.09 11.87
C MET A 351 17.14 17.12 13.12
N LEU A 352 16.36 16.06 13.35
CA LEU A 352 15.47 15.97 14.52
C LEU A 352 16.27 15.87 15.83
N THR A 353 17.31 15.04 15.85
CA THR A 353 18.19 14.90 17.03
C THR A 353 18.93 16.20 17.32
N GLU A 354 19.44 16.90 16.31
CA GLU A 354 20.05 18.22 16.46
C GLU A 354 19.04 19.21 17.04
N ALA A 355 17.83 19.28 16.48
CA ALA A 355 16.78 20.17 16.97
C ALA A 355 16.33 19.85 18.41
N ALA A 356 16.33 18.57 18.81
CA ALA A 356 16.01 18.17 20.18
C ALA A 356 17.04 18.68 21.21
N ASN A 357 18.29 18.83 20.78
CA ASN A 357 19.43 19.20 21.66
C ASN A 357 19.93 20.64 21.47
N ASP A 358 19.41 21.42 20.53
CA ASP A 358 19.77 22.84 20.32
C ASP A 358 18.93 23.74 21.22
N ASP A 359 19.58 24.44 22.17
CA ASP A 359 18.90 25.35 23.11
C ASP A 359 18.16 26.49 22.43
N SER A 360 18.54 26.86 21.21
CA SER A 360 17.86 27.89 20.42
C SER A 360 16.58 27.40 19.76
N VAL A 361 16.35 26.08 19.67
CA VAL A 361 15.10 25.51 19.16
C VAL A 361 14.01 25.63 20.22
N VAL A 362 12.91 26.28 19.84
CA VAL A 362 11.75 26.56 20.71
C VAL A 362 10.69 25.50 20.58
N SER A 363 10.39 25.09 19.34
CA SER A 363 9.33 24.10 19.11
C SER A 363 9.61 23.16 17.93
N ILE A 364 9.04 21.95 18.01
CA ILE A 364 9.01 20.98 16.94
C ILE A 364 7.55 20.55 16.74
N LYS A 365 7.02 20.71 15.53
CA LYS A 365 5.66 20.31 15.16
C LYS A 365 5.69 19.27 14.04
N MET A 366 4.92 18.19 14.18
CA MET A 366 5.00 17.08 13.23
C MET A 366 3.68 16.35 13.04
N THR A 367 3.40 15.89 11.79
CA THR A 367 2.27 15.02 11.48
C THR A 367 2.74 13.58 11.33
N LEU A 368 2.12 12.63 12.02
CA LEU A 368 2.43 11.20 11.94
C LEU A 368 1.23 10.40 11.44
N TYR A 369 1.44 9.56 10.43
CA TYR A 369 0.40 8.71 9.85
C TYR A 369 0.69 7.21 10.03
N ARG A 370 1.85 6.73 9.60
CA ARG A 370 2.35 5.36 9.77
C ARG A 370 3.77 5.41 10.28
N VAL A 371 3.98 4.90 11.47
CA VAL A 371 5.26 4.96 12.17
C VAL A 371 5.83 3.55 12.34
N ALA A 372 7.14 3.40 12.33
CA ALA A 372 7.77 2.10 12.58
C ALA A 372 7.53 1.64 14.03
N LYS A 373 7.50 0.32 14.27
CA LYS A 373 7.36 -0.23 15.66
C LYS A 373 8.48 0.20 16.61
N GLN A 374 9.67 0.48 16.06
CA GLN A 374 10.80 1.08 16.77
C GLN A 374 11.19 2.29 15.93
N SER A 375 10.71 3.47 16.29
CA SER A 375 10.83 4.69 15.48
C SER A 375 11.79 5.66 16.15
N LYS A 376 12.91 5.93 15.48
CA LYS A 376 13.86 6.98 15.87
C LYS A 376 13.26 8.37 15.75
N VAL A 377 12.26 8.55 14.89
CA VAL A 377 11.52 9.82 14.78
C VAL A 377 10.78 10.09 16.08
N VAL A 378 10.05 9.11 16.61
CA VAL A 378 9.32 9.28 17.88
C VAL A 378 10.30 9.42 19.05
N GLU A 379 11.40 8.67 19.05
CA GLU A 379 12.45 8.81 20.07
C GLU A 379 13.00 10.25 20.12
N ALA A 380 13.31 10.85 18.95
CA ALA A 380 13.80 12.23 18.88
C ALA A 380 12.75 13.27 19.33
N LEU A 381 11.46 13.03 19.06
CA LEU A 381 10.37 13.90 19.53
C LEU A 381 10.20 13.83 21.05
N CYS A 382 10.30 12.63 21.63
CA CYS A 382 10.28 12.45 23.09
C CYS A 382 11.50 13.16 23.74
N GLU A 383 12.70 12.95 23.21
CA GLU A 383 13.93 13.62 23.67
C GLU A 383 13.78 15.15 23.61
N ALA A 384 13.19 15.69 22.54
CA ALA A 384 12.94 17.12 22.43
C ALA A 384 12.02 17.66 23.54
N ALA A 385 10.92 16.95 23.84
CA ALA A 385 9.99 17.33 24.90
C ALA A 385 10.66 17.22 26.30
N GLU A 386 11.40 16.16 26.55
CA GLU A 386 12.18 15.97 27.79
C GLU A 386 13.24 17.07 27.97
N ASN A 387 13.82 17.60 26.88
CA ASN A 387 14.72 18.74 26.85
C ASN A 387 13.99 20.11 26.93
N GLY A 388 12.68 20.13 27.20
CA GLY A 388 11.89 21.34 27.44
C GLY A 388 11.44 22.08 26.19
N LYS A 389 11.48 21.47 24.99
CA LYS A 389 10.94 22.04 23.77
C LYS A 389 9.42 21.91 23.75
N ASP A 390 8.72 22.87 23.11
CA ASP A 390 7.30 22.72 22.79
C ASP A 390 7.13 21.75 21.60
N VAL A 391 6.68 20.53 21.88
CA VAL A 391 6.53 19.47 20.87
C VAL A 391 5.06 19.19 20.63
N LEU A 392 4.58 19.52 19.41
CA LEU A 392 3.21 19.25 18.96
C LEU A 392 3.21 18.14 17.92
N VAL A 393 2.55 17.04 18.22
CA VAL A 393 2.46 15.89 17.33
C VAL A 393 1.03 15.56 16.99
N LEU A 394 0.67 15.60 15.71
CA LEU A 394 -0.60 15.05 15.25
C LEU A 394 -0.40 13.57 14.87
N VAL A 395 -1.09 12.67 15.57
CA VAL A 395 -1.08 11.23 15.30
C VAL A 395 -2.42 10.82 14.69
N GLU A 396 -2.40 10.36 13.42
CA GLU A 396 -3.62 9.90 12.74
C GLU A 396 -3.99 8.47 13.20
N LEU A 397 -4.93 8.35 14.14
CA LEU A 397 -5.38 7.06 14.67
C LEU A 397 -6.22 6.24 13.66
N LYS A 398 -6.79 6.89 12.62
CA LYS A 398 -7.57 6.22 11.57
C LYS A 398 -6.68 5.64 10.43
N ALA A 399 -5.36 5.50 10.65
CA ALA A 399 -4.45 4.86 9.72
C ALA A 399 -4.73 3.35 9.66
N ARG A 400 -5.46 2.87 8.64
CA ARG A 400 -5.92 1.48 8.54
C ARG A 400 -4.81 0.47 8.73
N PHE A 401 -5.05 -0.53 9.59
CA PHE A 401 -4.15 -1.63 9.96
C PHE A 401 -2.90 -1.21 10.77
N ASP A 402 -2.74 0.09 11.05
CA ASP A 402 -1.68 0.61 11.93
C ASP A 402 -2.26 1.25 13.21
N GLU A 403 -3.57 1.14 13.43
CA GLU A 403 -4.27 1.81 14.53
C GLU A 403 -3.70 1.42 15.90
N GLU A 404 -3.48 0.12 16.15
CA GLU A 404 -2.93 -0.39 17.43
C GLU A 404 -1.52 0.19 17.69
N ASN A 405 -0.68 0.24 16.66
CA ASN A 405 0.66 0.80 16.76
C ASN A 405 0.64 2.32 17.01
N ASN A 406 -0.27 3.05 16.34
CA ASN A 406 -0.37 4.50 16.51
C ASN A 406 -0.94 4.87 17.89
N ILE A 407 -1.85 4.06 18.45
CA ILE A 407 -2.35 4.22 19.83
C ILE A 407 -1.22 4.05 20.84
N GLU A 408 -0.33 3.07 20.66
CA GLU A 408 0.82 2.85 21.55
C GLU A 408 1.79 4.02 21.50
N TRP A 409 2.13 4.51 20.30
CA TRP A 409 3.03 5.65 20.13
C TRP A 409 2.45 6.96 20.66
N SER A 410 1.16 7.19 20.51
CA SER A 410 0.52 8.39 21.06
C SER A 410 0.65 8.46 22.58
N ARG A 411 0.49 7.32 23.26
CA ARG A 411 0.69 7.25 24.72
C ARG A 411 2.12 7.59 25.13
N ARG A 412 3.10 7.02 24.43
CA ARG A 412 4.53 7.28 24.72
C ARG A 412 4.91 8.74 24.49
N LEU A 413 4.36 9.39 23.46
CA LEU A 413 4.58 10.82 23.22
C LEU A 413 3.99 11.67 24.35
N GLU A 414 2.78 11.39 24.84
CA GLU A 414 2.17 12.08 25.97
C GLU A 414 2.98 11.90 27.26
N GLU A 415 3.43 10.68 27.54
CA GLU A 415 4.24 10.36 28.72
C GLU A 415 5.58 11.14 28.72
N ALA A 416 6.15 11.42 27.54
CA ALA A 416 7.35 12.26 27.39
C ALA A 416 7.07 13.77 27.48
N GLY A 417 5.82 14.22 27.55
CA GLY A 417 5.42 15.61 27.64
C GLY A 417 5.09 16.29 26.31
N CYS A 418 4.94 15.53 25.22
CA CYS A 418 4.46 16.10 23.95
C CYS A 418 2.97 16.43 24.01
N SER A 419 2.57 17.50 23.33
CA SER A 419 1.17 17.79 23.01
C SER A 419 0.73 16.92 21.84
N VAL A 420 -0.25 16.04 22.04
CA VAL A 420 -0.71 15.09 21.01
C VAL A 420 -2.12 15.44 20.53
N ILE A 421 -2.31 15.49 19.21
CA ILE A 421 -3.62 15.65 18.56
C ILE A 421 -3.97 14.32 17.88
N TYR A 422 -5.19 13.81 18.12
CA TYR A 422 -5.69 12.54 17.57
C TYR A 422 -6.51 12.71 16.30
N GLY A 423 -5.88 13.17 15.23
CA GLY A 423 -6.57 13.41 13.96
C GLY A 423 -7.40 14.68 13.95
N LEU A 424 -8.36 14.76 13.03
CA LEU A 424 -9.25 15.90 12.82
C LEU A 424 -10.64 15.38 12.47
N ASP A 425 -11.71 16.00 13.03
CA ASP A 425 -13.08 15.61 12.73
C ASP A 425 -13.43 15.82 11.27
N GLY A 426 -14.06 14.83 10.66
CA GLY A 426 -14.45 14.87 9.25
C GLY A 426 -13.30 14.76 8.23
N TYR A 427 -12.04 14.85 8.66
CA TYR A 427 -10.87 14.77 7.80
C TYR A 427 -9.83 13.79 8.31
N LYS A 428 -9.10 13.14 7.40
CA LYS A 428 -7.89 12.38 7.76
C LYS A 428 -6.66 13.22 7.46
N VAL A 429 -5.74 13.32 8.41
CA VAL A 429 -4.48 14.02 8.21
C VAL A 429 -3.48 13.08 7.57
N HIS A 430 -3.11 13.35 6.32
CA HIS A 430 -2.20 12.52 5.55
C HIS A 430 -0.96 13.28 5.06
N SER A 431 -0.83 14.57 5.39
CA SER A 431 0.38 15.34 5.13
C SER A 431 1.61 14.73 5.82
N LYS A 432 2.78 14.97 5.27
CA LYS A 432 4.08 14.64 5.86
C LYS A 432 4.82 15.94 6.01
N LEU A 433 4.61 16.57 7.16
CA LEU A 433 5.07 17.90 7.48
C LEU A 433 5.75 17.90 8.85
N CYS A 434 6.96 18.43 8.89
CA CYS A 434 7.71 18.69 10.11
C CYS A 434 8.16 20.15 10.09
N LEU A 435 7.95 20.87 11.17
CA LEU A 435 8.34 22.25 11.35
C LEU A 435 9.16 22.41 12.64
N ILE A 436 10.38 22.89 12.51
CA ILE A 436 11.25 23.28 13.63
C ILE A 436 11.28 24.80 13.67
N THR A 437 10.97 25.36 14.83
CA THR A 437 11.05 26.82 15.08
C THR A 437 12.25 27.09 15.95
N ARG A 438 13.16 27.94 15.47
CA ARG A 438 14.40 28.31 16.15
C ARG A 438 14.45 29.80 16.38
N MET A 439 14.91 30.23 17.55
CA MET A 439 15.19 31.62 17.84
C MET A 439 16.61 31.94 17.42
N GLU A 440 16.80 32.91 16.55
CA GLU A 440 18.09 33.34 16.07
C GLU A 440 18.29 34.84 16.40
N GLU A 441 19.51 35.34 16.25
CA GLU A 441 19.81 36.77 16.49
C GLU A 441 18.95 37.72 15.65
N THR A 442 18.56 37.28 14.44
CA THR A 442 17.71 38.03 13.50
C THR A 442 16.22 37.85 13.71
N GLY A 443 15.80 37.04 14.71
CA GLY A 443 14.39 36.72 14.99
C GLY A 443 14.07 35.23 14.81
N VAL A 444 12.81 34.93 14.58
CA VAL A 444 12.32 33.55 14.40
C VAL A 444 12.73 32.99 13.04
N ALA A 445 13.39 31.86 13.06
CA ALA A 445 13.70 31.06 11.86
C ALA A 445 12.88 29.76 11.83
N TYR A 446 12.45 29.39 10.65
CA TYR A 446 11.72 28.14 10.39
C TYR A 446 12.58 27.19 9.58
N TYR A 447 12.57 25.92 9.98
CA TYR A 447 13.13 24.82 9.20
C TYR A 447 12.02 23.83 8.93
N THR A 448 11.60 23.74 7.67
CA THR A 448 10.44 22.96 7.27
C THR A 448 10.89 21.76 6.47
N GLN A 449 10.45 20.57 6.87
CA GLN A 449 10.58 19.38 6.05
C GLN A 449 9.22 18.97 5.52
N ILE A 450 9.14 18.74 4.20
CA ILE A 450 7.95 18.27 3.49
C ILE A 450 8.30 16.96 2.78
N GLY A 451 7.54 15.91 3.07
CA GLY A 451 7.73 14.59 2.48
C GLY A 451 6.58 14.14 1.57
N THR A 452 6.91 13.33 0.58
CA THR A 452 5.88 12.59 -0.18
C THR A 452 5.47 11.30 0.53
N GLY A 453 6.35 10.73 1.36
CA GLY A 453 6.19 9.47 2.08
C GLY A 453 6.17 9.59 3.60
N ASN A 454 5.70 8.54 4.27
CA ASN A 454 5.57 8.49 5.72
C ASN A 454 6.93 8.51 6.42
N TYR A 455 6.94 8.97 7.67
CA TYR A 455 8.10 8.94 8.56
C TYR A 455 8.30 7.52 9.13
N ASN A 456 8.81 6.63 8.29
CA ASN A 456 8.98 5.23 8.64
C ASN A 456 10.28 4.70 8.02
N GLU A 457 11.27 4.39 8.85
CA GLU A 457 12.62 4.01 8.47
C GLU A 457 12.69 2.69 7.69
N LYS A 458 11.69 1.81 7.87
CA LYS A 458 11.59 0.55 7.12
C LYS A 458 11.05 0.81 5.71
N THR A 459 9.96 1.57 5.59
CA THR A 459 9.36 1.85 4.28
C THR A 459 10.24 2.78 3.45
N ALA A 460 11.04 3.66 4.06
CA ALA A 460 12.04 4.48 3.37
C ALA A 460 13.12 3.67 2.64
N ARG A 461 13.25 2.37 2.91
CA ARG A 461 14.16 1.45 2.20
C ARG A 461 13.47 0.67 1.07
N LEU A 462 12.14 0.77 0.96
CA LEU A 462 11.32 -0.04 0.05
C LEU A 462 10.47 0.80 -0.89
N TYR A 463 10.21 2.07 -0.54
CA TYR A 463 9.34 2.99 -1.28
C TYR A 463 10.16 4.12 -1.86
N THR A 464 9.82 4.51 -3.09
CA THR A 464 10.41 5.71 -3.68
C THR A 464 9.67 6.94 -3.15
N ASP A 465 10.37 7.79 -2.43
CA ASP A 465 9.81 9.03 -1.88
C ASP A 465 10.83 10.17 -1.92
N LEU A 466 10.32 11.40 -1.84
CA LEU A 466 11.10 12.62 -1.79
C LEU A 466 10.90 13.30 -0.43
N SER A 467 11.96 13.89 0.08
CA SER A 467 11.97 14.66 1.33
C SER A 467 12.73 15.96 1.11
N LEU A 468 11.99 17.07 1.03
CA LEU A 468 12.51 18.43 0.88
C LEU A 468 12.68 19.05 2.27
N MET A 469 13.83 19.66 2.51
CA MET A 469 14.12 20.44 3.70
C MET A 469 14.49 21.86 3.27
N THR A 470 13.82 22.86 3.81
CA THR A 470 14.00 24.26 3.45
C THR A 470 13.94 25.15 4.66
N ALA A 471 14.67 26.27 4.62
CA ALA A 471 14.58 27.37 5.58
C ALA A 471 13.83 28.58 4.98
N ASP A 472 13.07 28.39 3.89
CA ASP A 472 12.23 29.45 3.32
C ASP A 472 11.19 29.90 4.35
N HIS A 473 11.23 31.21 4.67
CA HIS A 473 10.41 31.80 5.72
C HIS A 473 8.91 31.72 5.40
N ASP A 474 8.52 32.00 4.14
CA ASP A 474 7.11 31.99 3.73
C ASP A 474 6.51 30.58 3.82
N ILE A 475 7.31 29.55 3.43
CA ILE A 475 6.91 28.14 3.57
C ILE A 475 6.77 27.79 5.06
N GLY A 476 7.71 28.24 5.89
CA GLY A 476 7.68 28.01 7.34
C GLY A 476 6.47 28.66 8.03
N GLU A 477 6.14 29.91 7.69
CA GLU A 477 4.95 30.59 8.20
C GLU A 477 3.67 29.85 7.82
N GLU A 478 3.54 29.42 6.56
CA GLU A 478 2.36 28.68 6.11
C GLU A 478 2.28 27.27 6.74
N ALA A 479 3.42 26.60 6.94
CA ALA A 479 3.47 25.34 7.69
C ALA A 479 3.03 25.54 9.15
N ASN A 480 3.46 26.63 9.80
CA ASN A 480 3.00 26.98 11.14
C ASN A 480 1.50 27.28 11.18
N ALA A 481 0.96 27.96 10.16
CA ALA A 481 -0.47 28.22 10.03
C ALA A 481 -1.26 26.91 9.90
N VAL A 482 -0.73 25.90 9.16
CA VAL A 482 -1.33 24.56 9.08
C VAL A 482 -1.39 23.91 10.46
N PHE A 483 -0.29 23.89 11.22
CA PHE A 483 -0.27 23.30 12.57
C PHE A 483 -1.19 24.03 13.54
N ASN A 484 -1.24 25.37 13.47
CA ASN A 484 -2.11 26.18 14.33
C ASN A 484 -3.60 25.94 14.02
N ALA A 485 -3.97 25.73 12.75
CA ALA A 485 -5.33 25.34 12.38
C ALA A 485 -5.66 23.94 12.92
N LEU A 486 -4.77 22.95 12.70
CA LEU A 486 -4.96 21.59 13.20
C LEU A 486 -5.10 21.53 14.72
N ALA A 487 -4.33 22.36 15.47
CA ALA A 487 -4.43 22.45 16.92
C ALA A 487 -5.78 22.99 17.41
N LYS A 488 -6.51 23.71 16.55
CA LYS A 488 -7.86 24.22 16.83
C LYS A 488 -8.98 23.34 16.32
N GLY A 489 -8.65 22.18 15.72
CA GLY A 489 -9.63 21.33 15.06
C GLY A 489 -10.10 21.87 13.69
N GLU A 490 -9.31 22.73 13.06
CA GLU A 490 -9.64 23.42 11.82
C GLU A 490 -8.68 23.05 10.67
N THR A 491 -9.01 23.50 9.46
CA THR A 491 -8.16 23.40 8.26
C THR A 491 -7.87 24.78 7.69
N VAL A 492 -6.71 24.93 7.03
CA VAL A 492 -6.32 26.19 6.40
C VAL A 492 -7.13 26.40 5.11
N HIS A 493 -7.75 27.57 4.97
CA HIS A 493 -8.58 27.92 3.81
C HIS A 493 -7.78 28.51 2.64
N GLU A 494 -6.68 29.21 2.91
CA GLU A 494 -5.87 29.87 1.89
C GLU A 494 -4.39 29.85 2.26
N THR A 495 -3.52 29.65 1.28
CA THR A 495 -2.06 29.71 1.37
C THR A 495 -1.52 30.38 0.10
N ARG A 496 -0.31 30.93 0.12
CA ARG A 496 0.33 31.55 -1.05
C ARG A 496 1.28 30.60 -1.75
N ARG A 497 2.12 29.92 -0.99
CA ARG A 497 3.20 29.03 -1.43
C ARG A 497 2.77 27.58 -1.46
N LEU A 498 2.35 27.06 -0.32
CA LEU A 498 1.90 25.70 -0.19
C LEU A 498 0.56 25.46 -0.90
N LEU A 499 0.33 24.25 -1.36
CA LEU A 499 -0.99 23.79 -1.78
C LEU A 499 -1.51 22.89 -0.66
N VAL A 500 -2.57 23.31 0.01
CA VAL A 500 -3.11 22.60 1.18
C VAL A 500 -4.54 22.13 0.89
N ALA A 501 -4.76 20.81 0.94
CA ALA A 501 -6.12 20.26 0.92
C ALA A 501 -6.74 20.32 2.34
N PRO A 502 -8.08 20.42 2.45
CA PRO A 502 -9.08 20.27 1.38
C PRO A 502 -9.39 21.54 0.57
N HIS A 503 -8.95 22.74 0.98
CA HIS A 503 -9.51 23.98 0.46
C HIS A 503 -8.74 24.59 -0.72
N CYS A 504 -7.42 24.53 -0.73
CA CYS A 504 -6.62 25.27 -1.73
C CYS A 504 -5.65 24.41 -2.55
N LEU A 505 -5.68 23.07 -2.47
CA LEU A 505 -4.85 22.23 -3.33
C LEU A 505 -5.48 22.03 -4.71
N GLN A 506 -6.72 21.51 -4.78
CA GLN A 506 -7.36 21.18 -6.05
C GLN A 506 -7.58 22.40 -6.93
N ASN A 507 -8.12 23.50 -6.39
CA ASN A 507 -8.39 24.73 -7.14
C ASN A 507 -7.12 25.36 -7.71
N LYS A 508 -6.01 25.35 -6.96
CA LYS A 508 -4.72 25.87 -7.45
C LYS A 508 -4.11 24.97 -8.52
N VAL A 509 -4.22 23.63 -8.39
CA VAL A 509 -3.81 22.69 -9.45
C VAL A 509 -4.63 22.92 -10.71
N LEU A 510 -5.96 23.07 -10.60
CA LEU A 510 -6.83 23.39 -11.74
C LEU A 510 -6.47 24.75 -12.39
N ALA A 511 -6.12 25.75 -11.58
CA ALA A 511 -5.66 27.05 -12.09
C ALA A 511 -4.37 26.94 -12.89
N MET A 512 -3.39 26.16 -12.39
CA MET A 512 -2.12 25.91 -13.11
C MET A 512 -2.34 25.13 -14.42
N MET A 513 -3.26 24.17 -14.43
CA MET A 513 -3.66 23.46 -15.67
C MET A 513 -4.32 24.43 -16.66
N ASN A 514 -5.19 25.35 -16.18
CA ASN A 514 -5.79 26.38 -17.01
C ASN A 514 -4.75 27.35 -17.62
N ASP A 515 -3.66 27.64 -16.89
CA ASP A 515 -2.56 28.45 -17.43
C ASP A 515 -1.93 27.74 -18.65
N GLU A 516 -1.66 26.44 -18.56
CA GLU A 516 -1.08 25.67 -19.67
C GLU A 516 -2.09 25.53 -20.83
N ILE A 517 -3.39 25.37 -20.57
CA ILE A 517 -4.45 25.36 -21.60
C ILE A 517 -4.47 26.70 -22.37
N ARG A 518 -4.38 27.83 -21.65
CA ARG A 518 -4.35 29.15 -22.28
C ARG A 518 -3.13 29.34 -23.18
N ARG A 519 -1.95 28.83 -22.75
CA ARG A 519 -0.72 28.87 -23.53
C ARG A 519 -0.82 28.03 -24.80
N ALA A 520 -1.30 26.80 -24.69
CA ALA A 520 -1.49 25.94 -25.85
C ALA A 520 -2.44 26.57 -26.88
N ARG A 521 -3.55 27.17 -26.42
CA ARG A 521 -4.48 27.92 -27.29
C ARG A 521 -3.86 29.17 -27.93
N ALA A 522 -2.85 29.74 -27.30
CA ALA A 522 -2.08 30.85 -27.86
C ALA A 522 -0.92 30.39 -28.79
N GLY A 523 -0.76 29.07 -29.01
CA GLY A 523 0.32 28.49 -29.81
C GLY A 523 1.67 28.44 -29.10
N GLU A 524 1.69 28.63 -27.77
CA GLU A 524 2.91 28.53 -26.98
C GLU A 524 3.16 27.06 -26.53
N ASP A 525 4.43 26.74 -26.22
CA ASP A 525 4.77 25.44 -25.61
C ASP A 525 4.10 25.31 -24.25
N ALA A 526 3.29 24.25 -24.10
CA ALA A 526 2.51 23.95 -22.91
C ALA A 526 2.68 22.50 -22.48
N TYR A 527 2.85 22.30 -21.17
CA TYR A 527 3.16 20.99 -20.62
C TYR A 527 2.58 20.76 -19.24
N ILE A 528 2.07 19.55 -19.02
CA ILE A 528 1.68 19.04 -17.72
C ILE A 528 2.35 17.69 -17.49
N GLY A 529 3.14 17.58 -16.44
CA GLY A 529 3.76 16.33 -15.96
C GLY A 529 3.25 15.98 -14.58
N VAL A 530 2.76 14.76 -14.36
CA VAL A 530 2.28 14.34 -13.04
C VAL A 530 2.73 12.93 -12.71
N LYS A 531 3.41 12.77 -11.58
CA LYS A 531 3.64 11.46 -10.95
C LYS A 531 2.78 11.33 -9.72
N ILE A 532 1.96 10.28 -9.66
CA ILE A 532 1.04 9.99 -8.56
C ILE A 532 0.82 8.48 -8.43
N ASN A 533 0.24 8.05 -7.29
CA ASN A 533 -0.13 6.64 -7.15
C ASN A 533 -1.51 6.34 -7.76
N SER A 534 -2.43 7.30 -7.73
CA SER A 534 -3.80 7.10 -8.22
C SER A 534 -4.40 8.37 -8.82
N LEU A 535 -5.10 8.22 -9.94
CA LEU A 535 -5.84 9.24 -10.65
C LEU A 535 -7.32 8.86 -10.68
N THR A 536 -8.15 9.46 -9.81
CA THR A 536 -9.60 9.15 -9.72
C THR A 536 -10.48 10.38 -9.53
N ASP A 537 -9.90 11.56 -9.32
CA ASP A 537 -10.64 12.82 -9.16
C ASP A 537 -11.21 13.27 -10.51
N LYS A 538 -12.55 13.29 -10.59
CA LYS A 538 -13.22 13.60 -11.86
C LYS A 538 -12.92 15.01 -12.36
N ALA A 539 -12.87 16.02 -11.48
CA ALA A 539 -12.60 17.40 -11.88
C ALA A 539 -11.19 17.55 -12.47
N LEU A 540 -10.20 16.88 -11.88
CA LEU A 540 -8.83 16.87 -12.38
C LEU A 540 -8.71 16.05 -13.69
N ILE A 541 -9.42 14.92 -13.81
CA ILE A 541 -9.45 14.13 -15.06
C ILE A 541 -10.08 14.94 -16.19
N ASP A 542 -11.26 15.56 -15.96
CA ASP A 542 -11.94 16.40 -16.95
C ASP A 542 -11.02 17.55 -17.43
N LYS A 543 -10.25 18.14 -16.50
CA LYS A 543 -9.30 19.21 -16.83
C LYS A 543 -8.10 18.70 -17.65
N LEU A 544 -7.59 17.49 -17.39
CA LEU A 544 -6.55 16.86 -18.21
C LEU A 544 -7.06 16.55 -19.61
N ILE A 545 -8.32 16.11 -19.76
CA ILE A 545 -8.95 15.92 -21.08
C ILE A 545 -9.06 17.26 -21.81
N GLU A 546 -9.52 18.31 -21.13
CA GLU A 546 -9.57 19.66 -21.72
C GLU A 546 -8.19 20.14 -22.17
N ALA A 547 -7.15 19.87 -21.36
CA ALA A 547 -5.77 20.22 -21.70
C ALA A 547 -5.30 19.48 -22.96
N SER A 548 -5.57 18.17 -23.07
CA SER A 548 -5.26 17.37 -24.24
C SER A 548 -5.96 17.93 -25.50
N CYS A 549 -7.27 18.20 -25.41
CA CYS A 549 -8.05 18.80 -26.50
C CYS A 549 -7.53 20.19 -26.91
N ALA A 550 -6.92 20.93 -26.00
CA ALA A 550 -6.31 22.23 -26.28
C ALA A 550 -4.89 22.12 -26.89
N GLY A 551 -4.32 20.92 -27.00
CA GLY A 551 -2.97 20.67 -27.54
C GLY A 551 -1.86 20.67 -26.47
N VAL A 552 -2.18 20.70 -25.20
CA VAL A 552 -1.18 20.55 -24.13
C VAL A 552 -0.61 19.13 -24.14
N LYS A 553 0.71 18.99 -24.16
CA LYS A 553 1.35 17.69 -23.94
C LYS A 553 1.25 17.31 -22.47
N VAL A 554 0.70 16.11 -22.18
CA VAL A 554 0.49 15.61 -20.84
C VAL A 554 1.19 14.25 -20.67
N ASP A 555 2.14 14.18 -19.73
CA ASP A 555 2.83 12.95 -19.36
C ASP A 555 2.49 12.58 -17.91
N LEU A 556 1.94 11.39 -17.72
CA LEU A 556 1.49 10.88 -16.41
C LEU A 556 2.26 9.61 -16.04
N VAL A 557 2.86 9.59 -14.86
CA VAL A 557 3.41 8.38 -14.24
C VAL A 557 2.46 7.95 -13.11
N VAL A 558 1.59 6.96 -13.40
CA VAL A 558 0.56 6.49 -12.46
C VAL A 558 0.79 5.03 -12.11
N ARG A 559 1.25 4.78 -10.90
CA ARG A 559 1.57 3.41 -10.46
C ARG A 559 0.36 2.50 -10.42
N GLY A 560 -0.76 2.95 -9.84
CA GLY A 560 -1.92 2.14 -9.48
C GLY A 560 -3.16 2.45 -10.31
N ILE A 561 -4.18 2.98 -9.64
CA ILE A 561 -5.47 3.28 -10.24
C ILE A 561 -5.37 4.47 -11.20
N CYS A 562 -5.82 4.29 -12.42
CA CYS A 562 -5.99 5.37 -13.39
C CYS A 562 -7.39 5.27 -14.00
N CYS A 563 -8.27 6.21 -13.65
CA CYS A 563 -9.64 6.25 -14.19
C CYS A 563 -9.73 7.01 -15.52
N LEU A 564 -8.62 7.48 -16.07
CA LEU A 564 -8.52 8.09 -17.40
C LEU A 564 -7.92 7.07 -18.38
N ILE A 565 -8.47 6.97 -19.58
CA ILE A 565 -7.91 6.20 -20.71
C ILE A 565 -7.12 7.18 -21.60
N ALA A 566 -5.83 6.90 -21.77
CA ALA A 566 -4.90 7.71 -22.56
C ALA A 566 -4.97 7.38 -24.05
N GLY A 567 -4.52 8.29 -24.91
CA GLY A 567 -4.32 8.06 -26.33
C GLY A 567 -5.59 7.92 -27.17
N VAL A 568 -6.76 8.25 -26.63
CA VAL A 568 -8.05 8.20 -27.36
C VAL A 568 -8.13 9.38 -28.34
N PRO A 569 -8.24 9.14 -29.66
CA PRO A 569 -8.30 10.20 -30.65
C PRO A 569 -9.42 11.23 -30.40
N GLY A 570 -9.09 12.51 -30.52
CA GLY A 570 -10.01 13.63 -30.33
C GLY A 570 -10.37 13.92 -28.86
N ALA A 571 -9.75 13.23 -27.91
CA ALA A 571 -10.02 13.45 -26.48
C ALA A 571 -8.74 13.43 -25.64
N THR A 572 -8.05 12.29 -25.57
CA THR A 572 -6.84 12.11 -24.75
C THR A 572 -5.59 11.77 -25.56
N GLU A 573 -5.58 12.12 -26.84
CA GLU A 573 -4.50 11.81 -27.78
C GLU A 573 -3.15 12.42 -27.40
N ASN A 574 -3.17 13.55 -26.67
CA ASN A 574 -1.97 14.23 -26.16
C ASN A 574 -1.61 13.79 -24.73
N ILE A 575 -2.28 12.78 -24.19
CA ILE A 575 -2.01 12.22 -22.85
C ILE A 575 -1.30 10.88 -23.01
N ARG A 576 -0.16 10.76 -22.35
CA ARG A 576 0.59 9.52 -22.18
C ARG A 576 0.51 9.08 -20.72
N VAL A 577 0.22 7.81 -20.47
CA VAL A 577 0.19 7.21 -19.11
C VAL A 577 1.17 6.06 -19.05
N VAL A 578 2.13 6.17 -18.15
CA VAL A 578 3.14 5.15 -17.84
C VAL A 578 2.93 4.65 -16.40
N SER A 579 3.10 3.34 -16.20
CA SER A 579 3.05 2.70 -14.89
C SER A 579 4.33 1.91 -14.64
N ILE A 580 4.97 2.13 -13.50
CA ILE A 580 6.14 1.38 -13.07
C ILE A 580 5.76 0.55 -11.84
N VAL A 581 5.86 -0.77 -11.99
CA VAL A 581 5.74 -1.75 -10.89
C VAL A 581 7.02 -2.57 -10.93
N GLY A 582 7.76 -2.59 -9.85
CA GLY A 582 9.06 -3.23 -9.79
C GLY A 582 9.54 -3.45 -8.36
N ARG A 583 10.85 -3.54 -8.21
CA ARG A 583 11.52 -3.83 -6.93
C ARG A 583 11.10 -2.91 -5.79
N PHE A 584 11.01 -1.61 -6.06
CA PHE A 584 10.60 -0.60 -5.10
C PHE A 584 9.20 -0.10 -5.43
N LEU A 585 8.42 0.19 -4.38
CA LEU A 585 7.09 0.74 -4.56
C LEU A 585 7.20 2.22 -4.98
N GLU A 586 6.77 2.54 -6.22
CA GLU A 586 6.65 3.93 -6.67
C GLU A 586 5.61 4.66 -5.84
N HIS A 587 6.06 5.63 -5.01
CA HIS A 587 5.19 6.27 -4.03
C HIS A 587 5.27 7.79 -4.03
N SER A 588 6.35 8.40 -4.51
CA SER A 588 6.48 9.85 -4.58
C SER A 588 5.41 10.49 -5.48
N ARG A 589 5.03 11.74 -5.16
CA ARG A 589 4.13 12.55 -5.97
C ARG A 589 4.85 13.82 -6.39
N ILE A 590 4.78 14.09 -7.69
CA ILE A 590 5.43 15.22 -8.33
C ILE A 590 4.40 15.85 -9.27
N TYR A 591 4.25 17.18 -9.23
CA TYR A 591 3.43 17.93 -10.18
C TYR A 591 4.31 18.93 -10.92
N ILE A 592 4.19 18.99 -12.23
CA ILE A 592 4.98 19.83 -13.11
C ILE A 592 4.02 20.59 -14.05
N PHE A 593 4.14 21.91 -14.09
CA PHE A 593 3.37 22.77 -15.00
C PHE A 593 4.34 23.69 -15.75
N GLY A 594 4.35 23.55 -17.08
CA GLY A 594 5.31 24.23 -17.97
C GLY A 594 6.63 23.50 -18.13
N ARG A 595 7.52 24.08 -18.95
CA ARG A 595 8.85 23.55 -19.28
C ARG A 595 9.96 24.59 -19.12
N GLY A 596 11.21 24.10 -19.07
CA GLY A 596 12.40 24.94 -18.98
C GLY A 596 12.37 25.82 -17.73
N GLU A 597 12.73 27.10 -17.88
CA GLU A 597 12.76 28.07 -16.77
C GLU A 597 11.37 28.36 -16.18
N ARG A 598 10.31 28.17 -16.97
CA ARG A 598 8.91 28.38 -16.54
C ARG A 598 8.35 27.20 -15.73
N ALA A 599 9.04 26.08 -15.67
CA ALA A 599 8.54 24.89 -15.00
C ALA A 599 8.28 25.16 -13.51
N ARG A 600 7.04 25.06 -13.11
CA ARG A 600 6.62 25.04 -11.70
C ARG A 600 6.57 23.59 -11.24
N VAL A 601 7.44 23.25 -10.31
CA VAL A 601 7.58 21.87 -9.79
C VAL A 601 7.13 21.84 -8.34
N TYR A 602 6.31 20.85 -8.00
CA TYR A 602 5.84 20.59 -6.64
C TYR A 602 6.11 19.14 -6.26
N ILE A 603 6.46 18.90 -5.00
CA ILE A 603 6.37 17.58 -4.37
C ILE A 603 5.14 17.56 -3.44
N ALA A 604 4.45 16.43 -3.35
CA ALA A 604 3.16 16.36 -2.67
C ALA A 604 2.96 15.09 -1.86
N SER A 605 2.12 15.16 -0.83
CA SER A 605 1.56 14.00 -0.15
C SER A 605 0.29 13.48 -0.84
N ALA A 606 -0.36 14.29 -1.67
CA ALA A 606 -1.66 14.02 -2.29
C ALA A 606 -1.54 13.28 -3.64
N ASP A 607 -2.39 12.27 -3.82
CA ASP A 607 -2.75 11.74 -5.13
C ASP A 607 -3.92 12.56 -5.73
N PHE A 608 -4.16 12.45 -7.03
CA PHE A 608 -5.32 13.04 -7.69
C PHE A 608 -6.58 12.19 -7.48
N MET A 609 -6.97 12.11 -6.22
CA MET A 609 -8.16 11.40 -5.76
C MET A 609 -9.06 12.36 -4.98
N THR A 610 -10.38 12.31 -5.21
CA THR A 610 -11.37 13.17 -4.53
C THR A 610 -11.21 13.14 -3.01
N ARG A 611 -10.92 11.98 -2.42
CA ARG A 611 -10.66 11.89 -0.98
C ARG A 611 -9.39 12.63 -0.53
N ASN A 612 -8.34 12.70 -1.37
CA ASN A 612 -7.11 13.43 -1.07
C ASN A 612 -7.30 14.94 -1.24
N THR A 613 -8.03 15.33 -2.28
CA THR A 613 -8.19 16.74 -2.64
C THR A 613 -9.25 17.46 -1.79
N LEU A 614 -10.28 16.72 -1.27
CA LEU A 614 -11.46 17.31 -0.63
C LEU A 614 -11.78 16.77 0.78
N ARG A 615 -11.20 15.63 1.20
CA ARG A 615 -11.54 14.96 2.47
C ARG A 615 -10.32 14.58 3.31
N ARG A 616 -9.18 15.15 3.00
CA ARG A 616 -7.93 14.94 3.75
C ARG A 616 -7.18 16.25 3.91
N VAL A 617 -6.35 16.32 4.93
CA VAL A 617 -5.31 17.32 5.01
C VAL A 617 -4.08 16.78 4.31
N GLU A 618 -3.75 17.39 3.18
CA GLU A 618 -2.59 17.06 2.35
C GLU A 618 -1.81 18.33 2.07
N VAL A 619 -0.51 18.21 1.84
CA VAL A 619 0.36 19.34 1.52
C VAL A 619 1.17 19.06 0.26
N ALA A 620 1.26 20.05 -0.62
CA ALA A 620 2.25 20.08 -1.69
C ALA A 620 3.10 21.35 -1.55
N SER A 621 4.41 21.20 -1.69
CA SER A 621 5.39 22.27 -1.60
C SER A 621 5.96 22.60 -2.96
N PRO A 622 6.07 23.88 -3.35
CA PRO A 622 6.85 24.26 -4.51
C PRO A 622 8.35 23.99 -4.26
N VAL A 623 9.08 23.74 -5.33
CA VAL A 623 10.53 23.55 -5.32
C VAL A 623 11.16 24.77 -5.96
N TYR A 624 11.73 25.63 -5.14
CA TYR A 624 12.32 26.90 -5.63
C TYR A 624 13.80 26.77 -5.98
N ASP A 625 14.56 25.92 -5.25
CA ASP A 625 15.98 25.70 -5.58
C ASP A 625 16.13 25.16 -7.00
N PRO A 626 16.90 25.84 -7.89
CA PRO A 626 17.00 25.48 -9.29
C PRO A 626 17.68 24.11 -9.51
N ASP A 627 18.63 23.73 -8.67
CA ASP A 627 19.36 22.46 -8.80
C ASP A 627 18.46 21.29 -8.38
N ILE A 628 17.68 21.47 -7.28
CA ILE A 628 16.71 20.47 -6.82
C ILE A 628 15.60 20.34 -7.86
N ARG A 629 15.11 21.45 -8.42
CA ARG A 629 14.10 21.44 -9.49
C ARG A 629 14.60 20.67 -10.71
N ALA A 630 15.81 20.96 -11.17
CA ALA A 630 16.43 20.26 -12.30
C ALA A 630 16.58 18.76 -12.03
N ARG A 631 16.98 18.38 -10.81
CA ARG A 631 17.09 16.97 -10.39
C ARG A 631 15.73 16.26 -10.42
N ILE A 632 14.66 16.89 -9.95
CA ILE A 632 13.32 16.28 -9.96
C ILE A 632 12.80 16.14 -11.39
N LEU A 633 13.04 17.11 -12.26
CA LEU A 633 12.68 17.04 -13.68
C LEU A 633 13.42 15.91 -14.39
N ASP A 634 14.72 15.74 -14.14
CA ASP A 634 15.52 14.62 -14.69
C ASP A 634 15.01 13.26 -14.17
N MET A 635 14.66 13.17 -12.89
CA MET A 635 14.08 11.95 -12.33
C MET A 635 12.74 11.61 -13.00
N PHE A 636 11.88 12.60 -13.23
CA PHE A 636 10.59 12.40 -13.88
C PHE A 636 10.77 11.95 -15.34
N ASP A 637 11.66 12.60 -16.09
CA ASP A 637 11.97 12.24 -17.47
C ASP A 637 12.60 10.84 -17.56
N THR A 638 13.49 10.49 -16.63
CA THR A 638 14.09 9.15 -16.56
C THR A 638 13.02 8.07 -16.35
N MET A 639 12.02 8.30 -15.50
CA MET A 639 10.90 7.38 -15.33
C MET A 639 10.03 7.24 -16.59
N LEU A 640 9.83 8.32 -17.34
CA LEU A 640 9.10 8.28 -18.61
C LEU A 640 9.87 7.52 -19.70
N ARG A 641 11.20 7.48 -19.63
CA ARG A 641 12.09 6.76 -20.56
C ARG A 641 12.37 5.31 -20.15
N ASP A 642 11.91 4.88 -18.96
CA ASP A 642 12.07 3.48 -18.52
C ASP A 642 11.45 2.54 -19.56
N ASN A 643 12.30 1.68 -20.14
CA ASN A 643 11.92 0.73 -21.20
C ASN A 643 12.16 -0.73 -20.79
N VAL A 644 12.40 -0.97 -19.49
CA VAL A 644 12.62 -2.31 -18.91
C VAL A 644 11.47 -2.69 -17.97
N GLN A 645 11.07 -1.76 -17.09
CA GLN A 645 10.08 -2.03 -16.05
C GLN A 645 8.75 -1.35 -16.33
N ALA A 646 8.74 -0.26 -17.07
CA ALA A 646 7.55 0.52 -17.34
C ALA A 646 6.55 -0.20 -18.27
N ARG A 647 5.29 0.13 -18.09
CA ARG A 647 4.17 -0.25 -18.95
C ARG A 647 3.41 1.00 -19.38
N GLU A 648 3.07 1.09 -20.63
CA GLU A 648 2.31 2.20 -21.19
C GLU A 648 0.86 1.80 -21.46
N MET A 649 -0.08 2.68 -21.15
CA MET A 649 -1.49 2.48 -21.41
C MET A 649 -1.83 2.84 -22.85
N GLY A 650 -2.50 1.93 -23.57
CA GLY A 650 -3.06 2.18 -24.88
C GLY A 650 -4.47 2.77 -24.85
N ALA A 651 -4.98 3.20 -26.00
CA ALA A 651 -6.33 3.73 -26.16
C ALA A 651 -7.47 2.71 -25.85
N ASP A 652 -7.13 1.43 -25.72
CA ASP A 652 -8.00 0.37 -25.25
C ASP A 652 -7.99 0.21 -23.70
N GLY A 653 -7.25 1.08 -23.01
CA GLY A 653 -7.09 1.03 -21.56
C GLY A 653 -6.25 -0.15 -21.05
N LEU A 654 -5.56 -0.90 -21.93
CA LEU A 654 -4.67 -1.98 -21.55
C LEU A 654 -3.22 -1.46 -21.41
N TYR A 655 -2.53 -1.99 -20.41
CA TYR A 655 -1.12 -1.69 -20.18
C TYR A 655 -0.22 -2.70 -20.90
N ARG A 656 0.73 -2.21 -21.66
CA ARG A 656 1.71 -3.01 -22.37
C ARG A 656 3.12 -2.67 -21.89
N ARG A 657 3.92 -3.68 -21.60
CA ARG A 657 5.31 -3.48 -21.18
C ARG A 657 6.09 -2.83 -22.30
N LEU A 658 6.85 -1.80 -21.96
CA LEU A 658 7.81 -1.20 -22.85
C LEU A 658 9.05 -2.10 -22.97
N THR A 659 9.64 -2.12 -24.14
CA THR A 659 10.85 -2.87 -24.44
C THR A 659 11.92 -1.94 -25.01
N PRO A 660 13.21 -2.21 -24.75
CA PRO A 660 14.29 -1.34 -25.21
C PRO A 660 14.31 -1.11 -26.73
N GLY A 661 13.94 -2.12 -27.54
CA GLY A 661 14.11 -2.05 -28.99
C GLY A 661 15.57 -1.81 -29.36
N GLU A 662 15.83 -0.76 -30.13
CA GLU A 662 17.20 -0.31 -30.50
C GLU A 662 17.84 0.61 -29.45
N ASN A 663 17.08 1.07 -28.43
CA ASN A 663 17.58 1.92 -27.36
C ASN A 663 18.33 1.11 -26.31
N ALA A 664 19.21 1.74 -25.55
CA ALA A 664 19.84 1.12 -24.40
C ALA A 664 18.78 0.76 -23.34
N PRO A 665 18.88 -0.41 -22.68
CA PRO A 665 18.00 -0.78 -21.60
C PRO A 665 18.11 0.22 -20.43
N LEU A 666 16.99 0.76 -19.99
CA LEU A 666 16.89 1.71 -18.88
C LEU A 666 15.80 1.25 -17.91
N ASN A 667 16.22 0.75 -16.74
CA ASN A 667 15.39 0.57 -15.57
C ASN A 667 15.61 1.78 -14.66
N SER A 668 14.61 2.62 -14.47
CA SER A 668 14.73 3.88 -13.73
C SER A 668 15.16 3.68 -12.27
N GLN A 669 14.66 2.65 -11.59
CA GLN A 669 14.99 2.36 -10.19
C GLN A 669 16.46 1.94 -10.02
N GLU A 670 16.98 1.07 -10.89
CA GLU A 670 18.38 0.67 -10.87
C GLU A 670 19.30 1.83 -11.32
N TYR A 671 18.85 2.66 -12.26
CA TYR A 671 19.58 3.85 -12.69
C TYR A 671 19.80 4.83 -11.53
N PHE A 672 18.77 5.12 -10.73
CA PHE A 672 18.89 6.02 -9.59
C PHE A 672 19.78 5.44 -8.48
N PHE A 673 19.77 4.14 -8.25
CA PHE A 673 20.75 3.51 -7.36
C PHE A 673 22.17 3.66 -7.86
N LYS A 674 22.40 3.41 -9.15
CA LYS A 674 23.71 3.61 -9.77
C LYS A 674 24.21 5.04 -9.60
N GLN A 675 23.36 6.02 -9.84
CA GLN A 675 23.68 7.44 -9.61
C GLN A 675 24.05 7.71 -8.15
N ALA A 676 23.31 7.15 -7.18
CA ALA A 676 23.60 7.34 -5.76
C ALA A 676 24.95 6.72 -5.36
N TYR A 677 25.29 5.54 -5.88
CA TYR A 677 26.61 4.92 -5.62
C TYR A 677 27.75 5.72 -6.27
N GLU A 678 27.59 6.20 -7.50
CA GLU A 678 28.58 7.02 -8.20
C GLU A 678 28.82 8.35 -7.48
N ALA A 679 27.78 8.97 -6.94
CA ALA A 679 27.89 10.23 -6.20
C ALA A 679 28.77 10.09 -4.94
N VAL A 680 28.59 8.99 -4.20
CA VAL A 680 29.45 8.69 -3.02
C VAL A 680 30.90 8.42 -3.43
N SER A 681 31.09 7.67 -4.53
CA SER A 681 32.46 7.36 -5.02
C SER A 681 33.24 8.61 -5.45
N ARG A 682 32.55 9.60 -6.05
CA ARG A 682 33.15 10.88 -6.42
C ARG A 682 33.48 11.74 -5.19
N GLY A 683 32.60 11.76 -4.19
CA GLY A 683 32.82 12.49 -2.94
C GLY A 683 34.07 11.99 -2.17
N ASN A 684 34.28 10.66 -2.13
CA ASN A 684 35.46 10.07 -1.49
C ASN A 684 36.79 10.31 -2.23
N GLN A 685 36.77 10.79 -3.48
CA GLN A 685 37.97 11.15 -4.26
C GLN A 685 38.35 12.63 -4.10
N THR A 686 37.44 13.43 -3.53
CA THR A 686 37.62 14.88 -3.33
C THR A 686 37.94 15.26 -1.85
N GLU A 687 37.76 14.33 -0.91
CA GLU A 687 38.26 14.38 0.46
C GLU A 687 39.69 13.74 0.54
#